data_63b1667d08a7364338e747ff322db305
#
_entry.id   63b1667d08a7364338e747ff322db305
#
_cell.length_a   1.000
_cell.length_b   1.000
_cell.length_c   1.000
_cell.angle_alpha   90.00
_cell.angle_beta   90.00
_cell.angle_gamma   90.00
#
_symmetry.space_group_name_H-M   'P 1'
#
loop_
_entity.id
_entity.type
_entity.pdbx_description
1 polymer ?
#
loop_
_entity_poly.entity_id
_entity_poly.type
_entity_poly.pdbx_seq_one_letter_code
_entity_poly.pdbx_strand_id
1 'polypeptide(L)'
;MDKKKVLILGIDGLDPRYMKKCMEKGLMPNTEKFLARGAAEKDYEMICGQPTVTPPMWTTLATGASPRVHGITGYYRHNSEDRGVLEYNFDSQYCRAEQLWNVTAEAGLKTLVWHWPGSAWPPSSDNPNLHVIDGTQPGGINVGTAQVEPDLLLVASPRVQEVSFREKAASDAKVPCFITGMEAEEEDKSGDLNKMINRLTVKKTERVTMTPEENVMNLSDTPMDMVNSPIKEATGWANAPEGALEFTMLLSNGLVRRPGLILKNEEGKFDRVAIYKNKKAEEPIVVLEKDVFVQDIVDDAYRHDKKVLVNRSMRVLELAEDGSSLRIWISASMDFNDDTVWSPKSLLKTVVENVGYPQPVCLAGGSDETLIRKCMRASWDHSAMWNAAGIKYMAREQGYDVIFSHFHNVDMQGHMLVQYLKKGSKLEPPVLRQLFDEVYIQTDNYIGEFLELIDEGWTILIVSDHGQTTPEHASKEHLPAVFRLMTGGINAFDMRKLGYTVLKKDENGNDIPEIDWDKTTAFTSSYCHIFINLKGREPHGIVDPADKYELEEKIMTDLYSLRDEETGHRIVALALRNRDAALIGEGGPESGDIIFYIAEGYTADHADSLSTIDGACDTSVRSTFMAAGPGIKENYLTDRIVKHVDVTPTAAILLGVRMPAQCEGAPVYQILED
;
A
#
# COMPACT_ATOMS: atom_id res chain seq x y z
N MET A 1 0.72 -38.58 13.17
CA MET A 1 0.14 -37.30 13.62
C MET A 1 -0.25 -36.56 12.37
N ASP A 2 -1.48 -36.12 12.30
CA ASP A 2 -1.90 -35.25 11.20
C ASP A 2 -1.07 -33.97 11.26
N LYS A 3 -0.61 -33.51 10.08
CA LYS A 3 0.15 -32.28 10.01
C LYS A 3 -0.72 -31.11 10.46
N LYS A 4 -0.22 -30.32 11.37
CA LYS A 4 -0.88 -29.08 11.80
C LYS A 4 -0.81 -28.05 10.69
N LYS A 5 -1.91 -27.35 10.45
CA LYS A 5 -2.04 -26.36 9.38
C LYS A 5 -2.38 -25.00 9.99
N VAL A 6 -1.62 -23.97 9.65
CA VAL A 6 -1.84 -22.61 10.16
C VAL A 6 -1.88 -21.61 9.02
N LEU A 7 -2.92 -20.80 9.00
CA LEU A 7 -3.03 -19.58 8.16
C LEU A 7 -2.90 -18.35 9.06
N ILE A 8 -1.89 -17.53 8.81
CA ILE A 8 -1.79 -16.19 9.39
C ILE A 8 -2.40 -15.23 8.38
N LEU A 9 -3.61 -14.77 8.64
CA LEU A 9 -4.40 -13.89 7.80
C LEU A 9 -4.15 -12.44 8.23
N GLY A 10 -3.24 -11.79 7.55
CA GLY A 10 -2.88 -10.39 7.79
C GLY A 10 -3.86 -9.45 7.11
N ILE A 11 -4.40 -8.49 7.87
CA ILE A 11 -5.28 -7.42 7.36
C ILE A 11 -4.73 -6.09 7.85
N ASP A 12 -4.15 -5.33 6.95
CA ASP A 12 -3.45 -4.09 7.23
C ASP A 12 -4.41 -3.01 7.73
N GLY A 13 -4.02 -2.31 8.79
CA GLY A 13 -4.78 -1.20 9.35
C GLY A 13 -6.12 -1.56 10.02
N LEU A 14 -6.39 -2.85 10.29
CA LEU A 14 -7.66 -3.28 10.89
C LEU A 14 -7.78 -2.80 12.33
N ASP A 15 -8.56 -1.74 12.54
CA ASP A 15 -8.77 -1.15 13.86
C ASP A 15 -9.85 -1.92 14.65
N PRO A 16 -9.53 -2.50 15.82
CA PRO A 16 -10.46 -3.33 16.59
C PRO A 16 -11.65 -2.52 17.14
N ARG A 17 -11.48 -1.24 17.41
CA ARG A 17 -12.54 -0.37 17.95
C ARG A 17 -13.61 -0.11 16.90
N TYR A 18 -13.20 0.17 15.65
CA TYR A 18 -14.16 0.37 14.56
C TYR A 18 -14.78 -0.96 14.12
N MET A 19 -14.00 -2.04 14.10
CA MET A 19 -14.51 -3.39 13.88
C MET A 19 -15.62 -3.75 14.88
N LYS A 20 -15.39 -3.53 16.18
CA LYS A 20 -16.39 -3.75 17.24
C LYS A 20 -17.68 -2.98 16.98
N LYS A 21 -17.59 -1.70 16.59
CA LYS A 21 -18.75 -0.89 16.23
C LYS A 21 -19.49 -1.41 15.00
N CYS A 22 -18.77 -1.88 14.00
CA CYS A 22 -19.38 -2.48 12.82
C CYS A 22 -20.10 -3.79 13.17
N MET A 23 -19.54 -4.62 14.07
CA MET A 23 -20.23 -5.80 14.61
C MET A 23 -21.50 -5.40 15.38
N GLU A 24 -21.43 -4.42 16.27
CA GLU A 24 -22.61 -3.90 17.00
C GLU A 24 -23.72 -3.38 16.08
N LYS A 25 -23.38 -2.92 14.88
CA LYS A 25 -24.33 -2.54 13.82
C LYS A 25 -24.83 -3.75 13.00
N GLY A 26 -24.30 -4.95 13.22
CA GLY A 26 -24.59 -6.16 12.42
C GLY A 26 -23.95 -6.13 11.02
N LEU A 27 -22.92 -5.35 10.81
CA LEU A 27 -22.25 -5.19 9.51
C LEU A 27 -21.13 -6.22 9.27
N MET A 28 -20.72 -6.96 10.31
CA MET A 28 -19.62 -7.93 10.24
C MET A 28 -20.04 -9.32 10.78
N PRO A 29 -21.04 -9.98 10.18
CA PRO A 29 -21.58 -11.25 10.66
C PRO A 29 -20.60 -12.43 10.49
N ASN A 30 -19.64 -12.37 9.56
CA ASN A 30 -18.66 -13.44 9.37
C ASN A 30 -17.55 -13.37 10.42
N THR A 31 -17.16 -12.16 10.81
CA THR A 31 -16.24 -11.93 11.95
C THR A 31 -16.85 -12.43 13.25
N GLU A 32 -18.15 -12.20 13.48
CA GLU A 32 -18.86 -12.76 14.64
C GLU A 32 -18.88 -14.31 14.62
N LYS A 33 -19.10 -14.93 13.45
CA LYS A 33 -19.00 -16.39 13.30
C LYS A 33 -17.61 -16.91 13.56
N PHE A 34 -16.57 -16.18 13.13
CA PHE A 34 -15.18 -16.52 13.40
C PHE A 34 -14.90 -16.52 14.91
N LEU A 35 -15.31 -15.45 15.60
CA LEU A 35 -15.14 -15.30 17.05
C LEU A 35 -15.92 -16.34 17.86
N ALA A 36 -17.10 -16.75 17.40
CA ALA A 36 -17.87 -17.81 18.04
C ALA A 36 -17.15 -19.17 17.99
N ARG A 37 -16.22 -19.38 17.06
CA ARG A 37 -15.41 -20.60 16.88
C ARG A 37 -13.97 -20.42 17.36
N GLY A 38 -13.66 -19.31 18.04
CA GLY A 38 -12.30 -18.98 18.38
C GLY A 38 -12.15 -18.20 19.67
N ALA A 39 -11.00 -17.56 19.79
CA ALA A 39 -10.61 -16.78 20.95
C ALA A 39 -9.95 -15.45 20.53
N ALA A 40 -10.08 -14.47 21.39
CA ALA A 40 -9.44 -13.16 21.25
C ALA A 40 -9.16 -12.55 22.63
N GLU A 41 -8.48 -11.40 22.63
CA GLU A 41 -8.50 -10.49 23.77
C GLU A 41 -9.91 -9.85 23.84
N LYS A 42 -10.38 -9.45 25.04
CA LYS A 42 -11.77 -9.00 25.32
C LYS A 42 -12.24 -7.81 24.47
N ASP A 43 -11.31 -6.99 24.00
CA ASP A 43 -11.57 -5.85 23.11
C ASP A 43 -11.08 -6.11 21.67
N TYR A 44 -10.69 -7.37 21.38
CA TYR A 44 -10.12 -7.84 20.10
C TYR A 44 -8.77 -7.20 19.78
N GLU A 45 -8.11 -6.65 20.79
CA GLU A 45 -6.93 -5.82 20.67
C GLU A 45 -5.62 -6.62 20.77
N MET A 46 -4.66 -6.13 20.03
CA MET A 46 -3.25 -6.44 20.17
C MET A 46 -2.47 -5.13 20.18
N ILE A 47 -1.52 -5.01 21.10
CA ILE A 47 -0.68 -3.80 21.17
C ILE A 47 0.52 -3.99 20.24
N CYS A 48 0.60 -3.16 19.21
CA CYS A 48 1.77 -3.10 18.35
C CYS A 48 2.88 -2.24 18.96
N GLY A 49 4.09 -2.35 18.36
CA GLY A 49 5.23 -1.51 18.70
C GLY A 49 5.18 -0.14 18.01
N GLN A 50 6.29 0.56 18.13
CA GLN A 50 6.59 1.75 17.34
C GLN A 50 7.73 1.41 16.38
N PRO A 51 7.76 2.05 15.20
CA PRO A 51 6.74 2.93 14.62
C PRO A 51 5.53 2.11 14.09
N THR A 52 4.33 2.69 14.13
CA THR A 52 3.12 2.07 13.59
C THR A 52 3.09 2.17 12.07
N VAL A 53 3.97 1.46 11.42
CA VAL A 53 4.25 1.48 9.99
C VAL A 53 4.36 0.07 9.46
N THR A 54 3.84 -0.16 8.28
CA THR A 54 3.72 -1.47 7.61
C THR A 54 5.00 -2.32 7.67
N PRO A 55 6.20 -1.92 7.14
CA PRO A 55 7.34 -2.82 7.13
C PRO A 55 7.88 -3.21 8.51
N PRO A 56 8.06 -2.28 9.47
CA PRO A 56 8.47 -2.65 10.83
C PRO A 56 7.51 -3.60 11.52
N MET A 57 6.21 -3.34 11.43
CA MET A 57 5.22 -4.09 12.17
C MET A 57 4.96 -5.47 11.56
N TRP A 58 4.89 -5.59 10.22
CA TRP A 58 4.80 -6.91 9.57
C TRP A 58 6.07 -7.73 9.77
N THR A 59 7.24 -7.10 9.86
CA THR A 59 8.49 -7.80 10.24
C THR A 59 8.43 -8.27 11.69
N THR A 60 7.88 -7.46 12.62
CA THR A 60 7.65 -7.87 14.01
C THR A 60 6.72 -9.10 14.08
N LEU A 61 5.61 -9.10 13.33
CA LEU A 61 4.68 -10.22 13.24
C LEU A 61 5.31 -11.48 12.62
N ALA A 62 6.32 -11.35 11.78
CA ALA A 62 7.01 -12.46 11.14
C ALA A 62 8.13 -13.07 12.02
N THR A 63 8.73 -12.25 12.88
CA THR A 63 9.93 -12.64 13.65
C THR A 63 9.66 -12.82 15.13
N GLY A 64 8.61 -12.21 15.66
CA GLY A 64 8.39 -12.08 17.11
C GLY A 64 9.38 -11.15 17.79
N ALA A 65 10.10 -10.34 17.05
CA ALA A 65 11.12 -9.40 17.53
C ALA A 65 10.73 -7.95 17.24
N SER A 66 11.15 -7.01 18.07
CA SER A 66 10.90 -5.58 17.89
C SER A 66 11.79 -4.95 16.80
N PRO A 67 11.45 -3.76 16.27
CA PRO A 67 12.25 -3.00 15.31
C PRO A 67 13.71 -2.82 15.73
N ARG A 68 13.95 -2.61 16.99
CA ARG A 68 15.31 -2.55 17.57
C ARG A 68 16.13 -3.81 17.28
N VAL A 69 15.51 -4.97 17.30
CA VAL A 69 16.15 -6.29 17.15
C VAL A 69 16.22 -6.67 15.68
N HIS A 70 15.12 -6.60 14.95
CA HIS A 70 15.11 -7.01 13.54
C HIS A 70 15.68 -5.94 12.58
N GLY A 71 15.81 -4.68 13.00
CA GLY A 71 16.50 -3.64 12.24
C GLY A 71 15.67 -2.95 11.15
N ILE A 72 14.41 -3.32 10.97
CA ILE A 72 13.50 -2.66 10.04
C ILE A 72 12.75 -1.58 10.80
N THR A 73 13.08 -0.31 10.55
CA THR A 73 12.63 0.83 11.36
C THR A 73 11.74 1.82 10.61
N GLY A 74 11.41 1.55 9.36
CA GLY A 74 10.56 2.38 8.52
C GLY A 74 10.47 1.83 7.10
N TYR A 75 9.82 2.55 6.19
CA TYR A 75 9.75 2.19 4.77
C TYR A 75 11.11 2.27 4.07
N TYR A 76 11.94 3.22 4.48
CA TYR A 76 13.20 3.56 3.83
C TYR A 76 14.33 3.55 4.83
N ARG A 77 15.50 3.30 4.32
CA ARG A 77 16.78 3.46 5.00
C ARG A 77 17.75 4.24 4.13
N HIS A 78 18.69 4.94 4.73
CA HIS A 78 19.79 5.51 3.98
C HIS A 78 20.81 4.44 3.60
N ASN A 79 21.30 4.53 2.37
CA ASN A 79 22.47 3.76 1.98
C ASN A 79 23.67 4.14 2.87
N SER A 80 24.44 3.15 3.30
CA SER A 80 25.56 3.36 4.22
C SER A 80 26.75 4.09 3.57
N GLU A 81 26.91 3.97 2.25
CA GLU A 81 28.02 4.58 1.50
C GLU A 81 27.64 5.97 0.96
N ASP A 82 26.37 6.20 0.68
CA ASP A 82 25.85 7.47 0.19
C ASP A 82 24.52 7.80 0.87
N ARG A 83 24.55 8.70 1.84
CA ARG A 83 23.38 9.13 2.62
C ARG A 83 22.32 9.90 1.81
N GLY A 84 22.67 10.33 0.61
CA GLY A 84 21.72 10.91 -0.34
C GLY A 84 20.86 9.87 -1.08
N VAL A 85 21.18 8.59 -0.92
CA VAL A 85 20.45 7.48 -1.55
C VAL A 85 19.57 6.78 -0.52
N LEU A 86 18.28 6.64 -0.83
CA LEU A 86 17.32 5.87 -0.06
C LEU A 86 17.14 4.48 -0.66
N GLU A 87 17.03 3.49 0.21
CA GLU A 87 16.74 2.11 -0.12
C GLU A 87 15.46 1.68 0.58
N TYR A 88 14.69 0.82 -0.07
CA TYR A 88 13.51 0.23 0.56
C TYR A 88 13.90 -0.71 1.71
N ASN A 89 13.24 -0.56 2.84
CA ASN A 89 13.42 -1.39 4.01
C ASN A 89 12.56 -2.68 3.99
N PHE A 90 11.92 -2.98 2.86
CA PHE A 90 11.18 -4.23 2.65
C PHE A 90 12.10 -5.42 2.35
N ASP A 91 13.33 -5.17 1.94
CA ASP A 91 14.26 -6.22 1.51
C ASP A 91 14.64 -7.11 2.69
N SER A 92 14.47 -8.42 2.51
CA SER A 92 14.72 -9.43 3.55
C SER A 92 16.16 -9.43 4.05
N GLN A 93 17.13 -9.01 3.21
CA GLN A 93 18.54 -8.96 3.58
C GLN A 93 18.84 -7.94 4.70
N TYR A 94 17.95 -6.98 4.92
CA TYR A 94 18.09 -6.00 5.99
C TYR A 94 17.53 -6.48 7.32
N CYS A 95 16.71 -7.54 7.31
CA CYS A 95 16.18 -8.13 8.52
C CYS A 95 17.24 -8.94 9.25
N ARG A 96 17.52 -8.58 10.50
CA ARG A 96 18.52 -9.24 11.33
C ARG A 96 17.95 -10.31 12.27
N ALA A 97 16.63 -10.46 12.28
CA ALA A 97 15.94 -11.49 13.06
C ALA A 97 15.43 -12.60 12.14
N GLU A 98 15.43 -13.80 12.64
CA GLU A 98 14.92 -14.98 11.94
C GLU A 98 13.40 -14.89 11.78
N GLN A 99 12.90 -15.10 10.58
CA GLN A 99 11.47 -15.13 10.29
C GLN A 99 10.90 -16.55 10.55
N LEU A 100 9.67 -16.63 11.01
CA LEU A 100 9.00 -17.89 11.32
C LEU A 100 8.84 -18.80 10.09
N TRP A 101 8.65 -18.25 8.91
CA TRP A 101 8.56 -19.05 7.68
C TRP A 101 9.84 -19.83 7.34
N ASN A 102 11.01 -19.35 7.76
CA ASN A 102 12.25 -20.11 7.63
C ASN A 102 12.24 -21.32 8.59
N VAL A 103 11.82 -21.09 9.82
CA VAL A 103 11.72 -22.14 10.85
C VAL A 103 10.72 -23.23 10.44
N THR A 104 9.58 -22.85 9.89
CA THR A 104 8.57 -23.81 9.41
C THR A 104 9.06 -24.60 8.20
N ALA A 105 9.72 -23.95 7.26
CA ALA A 105 10.32 -24.62 6.10
C ALA A 105 11.44 -25.59 6.51
N GLU A 106 12.31 -25.21 7.47
CA GLU A 106 13.34 -26.09 8.05
C GLU A 106 12.74 -27.31 8.75
N ALA A 107 11.60 -27.14 9.39
CA ALA A 107 10.86 -28.24 10.03
C ALA A 107 10.18 -29.18 9.03
N GLY A 108 10.31 -28.93 7.73
CA GLY A 108 9.73 -29.75 6.66
C GLY A 108 8.26 -29.44 6.37
N LEU A 109 7.74 -28.31 6.88
CA LEU A 109 6.40 -27.81 6.57
C LEU A 109 6.43 -27.00 5.27
N LYS A 110 5.54 -27.31 4.33
CA LYS A 110 5.42 -26.55 3.11
C LYS A 110 4.81 -25.19 3.40
N THR A 111 5.59 -24.13 3.25
CA THR A 111 5.30 -22.78 3.71
C THR A 111 5.15 -21.83 2.53
N LEU A 112 4.07 -21.06 2.53
CA LEU A 112 3.80 -20.00 1.56
C LEU A 112 3.77 -18.65 2.26
N VAL A 113 4.47 -17.68 1.67
CA VAL A 113 4.36 -16.27 2.01
C VAL A 113 3.66 -15.58 0.86
N TRP A 114 2.41 -15.16 1.09
CA TRP A 114 1.53 -14.56 0.10
C TRP A 114 1.40 -13.06 0.36
N HIS A 115 2.10 -12.23 -0.41
CA HIS A 115 2.04 -10.77 -0.37
C HIS A 115 2.41 -10.12 0.98
N TRP A 116 3.27 -10.74 1.77
CA TRP A 116 3.66 -10.19 3.08
C TRP A 116 4.64 -9.02 2.92
N PRO A 117 4.33 -7.79 3.43
CA PRO A 117 5.11 -6.59 3.13
C PRO A 117 6.23 -6.30 4.13
N GLY A 118 6.71 -7.27 4.84
CA GLY A 118 7.78 -7.12 5.83
C GLY A 118 8.86 -8.17 5.66
N SER A 119 10.03 -7.80 5.15
CA SER A 119 11.23 -8.66 5.02
C SER A 119 10.99 -10.06 4.44
N ALA A 120 10.06 -10.18 3.49
CA ALA A 120 9.75 -11.44 2.81
C ALA A 120 10.50 -11.62 1.49
N TRP A 121 10.84 -10.53 0.81
CA TRP A 121 11.47 -10.57 -0.50
C TRP A 121 12.84 -9.88 -0.54
N PRO A 122 13.85 -10.43 -1.26
CA PRO A 122 13.88 -11.78 -1.83
C PRO A 122 13.75 -12.87 -0.76
N PRO A 123 13.43 -14.14 -1.13
CA PRO A 123 13.36 -15.22 -0.14
C PRO A 123 14.61 -15.26 0.73
N SER A 124 14.42 -15.28 2.05
CA SER A 124 15.53 -15.27 3.03
C SER A 124 16.18 -16.64 3.22
N SER A 125 15.68 -17.67 2.53
CA SER A 125 16.20 -19.05 2.57
C SER A 125 15.98 -19.73 1.24
N ASP A 126 16.93 -20.58 0.84
CA ASP A 126 16.85 -21.47 -0.34
C ASP A 126 16.13 -22.80 -0.03
N ASN A 127 15.47 -22.91 1.12
CA ASN A 127 14.78 -24.14 1.49
C ASN A 127 13.64 -24.43 0.50
N PRO A 128 13.58 -25.65 -0.09
CA PRO A 128 12.58 -25.99 -1.09
C PRO A 128 11.13 -26.02 -0.55
N ASN A 129 10.95 -25.98 0.75
CA ASN A 129 9.63 -25.87 1.38
C ASN A 129 9.17 -24.41 1.53
N LEU A 130 10.03 -23.42 1.30
CA LEU A 130 9.67 -22.00 1.38
C LEU A 130 9.34 -21.46 -0.01
N HIS A 131 8.12 -21.00 -0.17
CA HIS A 131 7.65 -20.32 -1.38
C HIS A 131 7.21 -18.92 -1.04
N VAL A 132 7.59 -17.93 -1.85
CA VAL A 132 7.33 -16.51 -1.56
C VAL A 132 6.78 -15.81 -2.79
N ILE A 133 5.71 -15.06 -2.61
CA ILE A 133 5.17 -14.11 -3.57
C ILE A 133 5.26 -12.73 -2.92
N ASP A 134 6.10 -11.86 -3.47
CA ASP A 134 6.26 -10.50 -2.94
C ASP A 134 4.97 -9.70 -3.11
N GLY A 135 4.56 -8.97 -2.10
CA GLY A 135 3.34 -8.16 -2.09
C GLY A 135 3.58 -6.67 -2.32
N THR A 136 4.83 -6.26 -2.42
CA THR A 136 5.20 -4.83 -2.46
C THR A 136 5.82 -4.40 -3.76
N GLN A 137 6.16 -5.33 -4.63
CA GLN A 137 6.90 -5.08 -5.88
C GLN A 137 6.35 -5.93 -7.02
N PRO A 138 6.58 -5.49 -8.26
CA PRO A 138 7.27 -4.27 -8.71
C PRO A 138 6.33 -3.08 -8.98
N GLY A 139 5.50 -2.65 -8.07
CA GLY A 139 4.69 -1.45 -8.20
C GLY A 139 3.19 -1.64 -7.99
N GLY A 140 2.80 -2.82 -7.54
CA GLY A 140 1.43 -3.09 -7.14
C GLY A 140 1.39 -3.63 -5.72
N ILE A 141 0.52 -3.07 -4.89
CA ILE A 141 0.34 -3.54 -3.53
C ILE A 141 -0.53 -4.78 -3.54
N ASN A 142 -0.01 -5.90 -3.01
CA ASN A 142 -0.71 -7.20 -2.91
C ASN A 142 -1.18 -7.81 -4.24
N VAL A 143 -0.48 -7.56 -5.32
CA VAL A 143 -0.84 -8.16 -6.62
C VAL A 143 0.20 -9.11 -7.17
N GLY A 144 1.42 -9.13 -6.62
CA GLY A 144 2.47 -10.07 -7.01
C GLY A 144 2.89 -9.99 -8.48
N THR A 145 2.63 -8.88 -9.16
CA THR A 145 3.02 -8.68 -10.55
C THR A 145 3.15 -7.19 -10.88
N ALA A 146 3.81 -6.87 -11.98
CA ALA A 146 4.08 -5.49 -12.35
C ALA A 146 2.83 -4.75 -12.80
N GLN A 147 2.58 -3.61 -12.18
CA GLN A 147 1.70 -2.60 -12.74
C GLN A 147 2.41 -1.91 -13.92
N VAL A 148 1.76 -1.88 -15.08
CA VAL A 148 2.31 -1.31 -16.31
C VAL A 148 1.77 0.10 -16.55
N GLU A 149 0.51 0.34 -16.22
CA GLU A 149 -0.16 1.63 -16.39
C GLU A 149 -1.08 1.90 -15.20
N PRO A 150 -1.23 3.16 -14.80
CA PRO A 150 -2.19 3.54 -13.77
C PRO A 150 -3.64 3.48 -14.28
N ASP A 151 -4.58 3.72 -13.36
CA ASP A 151 -5.99 3.92 -13.68
C ASP A 151 -6.19 5.13 -14.60
N LEU A 152 -7.13 5.01 -15.53
CA LEU A 152 -7.47 6.04 -16.49
C LEU A 152 -8.98 6.27 -16.54
N LEU A 153 -9.38 7.52 -16.82
CA LEU A 153 -10.75 7.86 -17.12
C LEU A 153 -10.86 8.34 -18.59
N LEU A 154 -11.49 7.53 -19.43
CA LEU A 154 -11.85 7.97 -20.79
C LEU A 154 -13.09 8.85 -20.71
N VAL A 155 -13.00 10.03 -21.30
CA VAL A 155 -14.12 10.97 -21.50
C VAL A 155 -14.28 11.24 -22.99
N ALA A 156 -15.42 10.84 -23.54
CA ALA A 156 -15.67 11.06 -24.97
C ALA A 156 -16.93 11.90 -25.20
N SER A 157 -16.85 12.81 -26.16
CA SER A 157 -17.98 13.62 -26.60
C SER A 157 -17.77 14.14 -28.04
N PRO A 158 -18.83 14.56 -28.74
CA PRO A 158 -18.70 15.20 -30.07
C PRO A 158 -17.95 16.51 -30.06
N ARG A 159 -17.74 17.13 -28.88
CA ARG A 159 -17.03 18.44 -28.73
C ARG A 159 -15.52 18.27 -28.68
N VAL A 160 -15.01 17.06 -28.40
CA VAL A 160 -13.57 16.78 -28.42
C VAL A 160 -13.08 16.83 -29.86
N GLN A 161 -12.02 17.58 -30.11
CA GLN A 161 -11.39 17.66 -31.43
C GLN A 161 -10.13 16.81 -31.46
N GLU A 162 -9.89 16.10 -32.54
CA GLU A 162 -8.64 15.40 -32.78
C GLU A 162 -7.52 16.44 -33.03
N VAL A 163 -6.56 16.49 -32.13
CA VAL A 163 -5.41 17.38 -32.21
C VAL A 163 -4.17 16.57 -32.56
N SER A 164 -3.33 17.11 -33.35
CA SER A 164 -2.06 16.65 -33.92
C SER A 164 -1.29 15.54 -33.18
N PHE A 165 -0.32 14.95 -33.86
CA PHE A 165 0.61 13.98 -33.34
C PHE A 165 1.47 14.54 -32.19
N ARG A 166 1.60 13.80 -31.10
CA ARG A 166 2.51 14.11 -30.00
C ARG A 166 3.76 13.26 -30.16
N GLU A 167 4.92 13.88 -30.14
CA GLU A 167 6.18 13.15 -30.00
C GLU A 167 6.38 12.76 -28.54
N LYS A 168 6.66 11.52 -28.31
CA LYS A 168 6.95 11.01 -26.98
C LYS A 168 8.44 11.00 -26.73
N ALA A 169 8.86 11.55 -25.58
CA ALA A 169 10.26 11.65 -25.20
C ALA A 169 10.98 10.30 -25.03
N ALA A 170 10.25 9.21 -24.85
CA ALA A 170 10.80 7.87 -24.62
C ALA A 170 10.75 6.97 -25.88
N SER A 171 10.05 7.36 -26.92
CA SER A 171 10.05 6.67 -28.21
C SER A 171 9.89 7.73 -29.28
N ASP A 172 10.73 7.78 -30.27
CA ASP A 172 10.64 8.68 -31.43
C ASP A 172 9.36 8.49 -32.28
N ALA A 173 8.38 7.78 -31.76
CA ALA A 173 7.12 7.49 -32.42
C ALA A 173 6.14 8.66 -32.27
N LYS A 174 5.69 9.20 -33.40
CA LYS A 174 4.59 10.17 -33.47
C LYS A 174 3.28 9.45 -33.29
N VAL A 175 2.57 9.73 -32.21
CA VAL A 175 1.28 9.11 -31.89
C VAL A 175 0.19 10.17 -31.92
N PRO A 176 -0.95 9.93 -32.58
CA PRO A 176 -2.09 10.82 -32.49
C PRO A 176 -2.62 10.83 -31.06
N CYS A 177 -2.82 12.02 -30.50
CA CYS A 177 -3.48 12.16 -29.21
C CYS A 177 -4.70 13.07 -29.35
N PHE A 178 -5.67 12.88 -28.47
CA PHE A 178 -6.87 13.69 -28.35
C PHE A 178 -6.68 14.58 -27.12
N ILE A 179 -6.58 15.89 -27.33
CA ILE A 179 -6.32 16.86 -26.27
C ILE A 179 -7.51 17.80 -26.19
N THR A 180 -7.95 18.10 -24.98
CA THR A 180 -8.82 19.24 -24.71
C THR A 180 -7.92 20.39 -24.29
N GLY A 181 -7.80 21.40 -25.11
CA GLY A 181 -7.15 22.71 -25.02
C GLY A 181 -6.47 23.28 -23.77
N MET A 182 -6.10 22.45 -22.81
CA MET A 182 -5.54 22.91 -21.53
C MET A 182 -4.14 22.37 -21.18
N GLU A 183 -3.55 21.50 -21.99
CA GLU A 183 -2.56 20.58 -21.45
C GLU A 183 -1.10 20.86 -21.78
N ALA A 184 -0.82 21.69 -22.77
CA ALA A 184 0.56 21.86 -23.25
C ALA A 184 1.44 22.75 -22.34
N GLU A 185 0.83 23.61 -21.52
CA GLU A 185 1.58 24.57 -20.69
C GLU A 185 1.72 24.13 -19.21
N GLU A 186 0.92 23.17 -18.74
CA GLU A 186 0.96 22.73 -17.34
C GLU A 186 1.93 21.57 -17.07
N GLU A 187 2.34 20.82 -18.08
CA GLU A 187 3.36 19.78 -17.93
C GLU A 187 4.71 20.29 -17.39
N ASP A 188 4.94 21.59 -17.47
CA ASP A 188 6.22 22.19 -17.05
C ASP A 188 6.13 22.93 -15.71
N LYS A 189 4.95 23.06 -15.12
CA LYS A 189 4.73 23.88 -13.91
C LYS A 189 4.27 23.11 -12.68
N SER A 190 3.77 21.90 -12.81
CA SER A 190 3.61 21.01 -11.66
C SER A 190 5.00 20.58 -11.26
N GLY A 191 5.55 21.19 -10.24
CA GLY A 191 6.90 20.89 -9.72
C GLY A 191 7.07 19.43 -9.45
N ASP A 192 7.10 18.76 -10.42
CA ASP A 192 7.68 17.54 -10.84
C ASP A 192 8.07 16.56 -9.75
N LEU A 193 7.06 16.13 -8.96
CA LEU A 193 7.18 14.97 -8.10
C LEU A 193 7.66 13.77 -8.95
N ASN A 194 7.11 13.52 -10.13
CA ASN A 194 7.53 12.46 -11.04
C ASN A 194 8.97 12.62 -11.57
N LYS A 195 9.46 13.84 -11.73
CA LYS A 195 10.88 14.06 -12.06
C LYS A 195 11.78 13.91 -10.85
N MET A 196 11.28 14.19 -9.64
CA MET A 196 12.00 13.89 -8.41
C MET A 196 12.10 12.39 -8.15
N ILE A 197 11.05 11.62 -8.40
CA ILE A 197 11.06 10.16 -8.30
C ILE A 197 12.10 9.54 -9.21
N ASN A 198 12.18 10.01 -10.46
CA ASN A 198 13.18 9.57 -11.41
C ASN A 198 14.62 9.96 -11.05
N ARG A 199 14.82 10.82 -10.04
CA ARG A 199 16.13 11.20 -9.49
C ARG A 199 16.51 10.43 -8.24
N LEU A 200 15.57 9.73 -7.61
CA LEU A 200 15.86 8.75 -6.57
C LEU A 200 16.52 7.54 -7.23
N THR A 201 17.82 7.57 -7.29
CA THR A 201 18.60 6.42 -7.76
C THR A 201 18.58 5.36 -6.67
N VAL A 202 17.59 4.47 -6.74
CA VAL A 202 17.66 3.23 -6.00
C VAL A 202 18.73 2.37 -6.64
N LYS A 203 19.78 2.13 -5.91
CA LYS A 203 20.85 1.24 -6.33
C LYS A 203 20.26 -0.14 -6.59
N LYS A 204 20.18 -0.50 -7.88
CA LYS A 204 20.14 -1.87 -8.40
C LYS A 204 19.15 -2.90 -7.86
N THR A 205 18.02 -2.50 -7.45
CA THR A 205 16.87 -3.38 -7.60
C THR A 205 16.04 -2.78 -8.74
N GLU A 206 15.53 -3.57 -9.65
CA GLU A 206 14.58 -3.11 -10.68
C GLU A 206 13.24 -2.69 -10.04
N ARG A 207 13.30 -2.17 -8.85
CA ARG A 207 12.18 -1.78 -7.99
C ARG A 207 11.79 -0.35 -8.31
N VAL A 208 10.51 -0.14 -8.51
CA VAL A 208 9.94 1.20 -8.66
C VAL A 208 10.12 1.92 -7.33
N THR A 209 10.82 3.04 -7.36
CA THR A 209 10.93 3.93 -6.20
C THR A 209 9.74 4.87 -6.20
N MET A 210 8.92 4.71 -5.19
CA MET A 210 7.95 5.75 -4.83
C MET A 210 8.55 6.59 -3.71
N THR A 211 8.34 7.89 -3.73
CA THR A 211 8.65 8.71 -2.56
C THR A 211 7.67 8.37 -1.42
N PRO A 212 8.02 8.56 -0.15
CA PRO A 212 7.10 8.40 0.95
C PRO A 212 5.78 9.17 0.76
N GLU A 213 5.85 10.36 0.17
CA GLU A 213 4.68 11.22 -0.09
C GLU A 213 3.76 10.67 -1.16
N GLU A 214 4.32 10.05 -2.20
CA GLU A 214 3.51 9.42 -3.24
C GLU A 214 2.83 8.16 -2.75
N ASN A 215 3.46 7.46 -1.82
CA ASN A 215 2.94 6.19 -1.36
C ASN A 215 1.70 6.34 -0.47
N VAL A 216 1.51 7.47 0.20
CA VAL A 216 0.44 7.61 1.19
C VAL A 216 -0.39 8.88 1.05
N MET A 217 0.21 10.02 0.72
CA MET A 217 -0.44 11.32 0.93
C MET A 217 -1.15 11.91 -0.30
N ASN A 218 -0.76 11.52 -1.50
CA ASN A 218 -1.28 12.11 -2.73
C ASN A 218 -2.30 11.25 -3.48
N LEU A 219 -2.49 10.01 -3.06
CA LEU A 219 -3.38 9.07 -3.74
C LEU A 219 -4.83 9.54 -3.75
N SER A 220 -5.29 10.22 -2.70
CA SER A 220 -6.68 10.65 -2.58
C SER A 220 -7.01 11.95 -3.33
N ASP A 221 -6.03 12.85 -3.47
CA ASP A 221 -6.22 14.14 -4.15
C ASP A 221 -5.76 14.11 -5.60
N THR A 222 -5.06 13.06 -6.03
CA THR A 222 -4.67 12.88 -7.41
C THR A 222 -5.90 12.56 -8.24
N PRO A 223 -6.37 13.45 -9.12
CA PRO A 223 -7.41 13.10 -10.03
C PRO A 223 -6.91 11.96 -10.92
N MET A 224 -7.79 11.02 -11.21
CA MET A 224 -7.50 9.95 -12.16
C MET A 224 -7.08 10.57 -13.49
N ASP A 225 -6.00 10.06 -14.10
CA ASP A 225 -5.56 10.52 -15.41
C ASP A 225 -6.71 10.44 -16.43
N MET A 226 -6.90 11.50 -17.20
CA MET A 226 -7.99 11.57 -18.17
C MET A 226 -7.48 11.44 -19.58
N VAL A 227 -8.17 10.62 -20.37
CA VAL A 227 -7.98 10.50 -21.81
C VAL A 227 -9.25 10.96 -22.51
N ASN A 228 -9.12 11.90 -23.42
CA ASN A 228 -10.25 12.45 -24.17
C ASN A 228 -10.36 11.83 -25.56
N SER A 229 -11.58 11.60 -26.04
CA SER A 229 -11.85 11.08 -27.37
C SER A 229 -13.04 11.79 -28.03
N PRO A 230 -12.97 12.10 -29.35
CA PRO A 230 -14.15 12.52 -30.09
C PRO A 230 -15.14 11.36 -30.24
N ILE A 231 -16.43 11.69 -30.17
CA ILE A 231 -17.51 10.79 -30.64
C ILE A 231 -17.92 11.25 -32.03
N LYS A 232 -17.95 10.35 -32.97
CA LYS A 232 -18.36 10.62 -34.37
C LYS A 232 -19.04 9.39 -34.99
N GLU A 233 -19.64 9.54 -36.16
CA GLU A 233 -20.19 8.42 -36.90
C GLU A 233 -19.13 7.37 -37.20
N ALA A 234 -19.50 6.09 -37.07
CA ALA A 234 -18.58 4.98 -37.30
C ALA A 234 -18.26 4.86 -38.80
N THR A 235 -16.97 4.97 -39.15
CA THR A 235 -16.51 4.88 -40.54
C THR A 235 -15.32 3.96 -40.70
N GLY A 236 -15.29 3.23 -41.82
CA GLY A 236 -14.17 2.33 -42.16
C GLY A 236 -14.08 1.07 -41.31
N TRP A 237 -15.18 0.65 -40.71
CA TRP A 237 -15.30 -0.58 -39.96
C TRP A 237 -15.70 -1.75 -40.89
N ALA A 238 -15.21 -2.94 -40.55
CA ALA A 238 -15.63 -4.17 -41.24
C ALA A 238 -17.09 -4.56 -40.85
N ASN A 239 -17.43 -4.43 -39.57
CA ASN A 239 -18.68 -4.97 -38.99
C ASN A 239 -19.43 -3.97 -38.10
N ALA A 240 -19.36 -2.65 -38.36
CA ALA A 240 -20.12 -1.69 -37.56
C ALA A 240 -21.62 -1.76 -37.94
N PRO A 241 -22.54 -1.91 -36.96
CA PRO A 241 -23.98 -1.79 -37.22
C PRO A 241 -24.36 -0.39 -37.74
N GLU A 242 -25.44 -0.31 -38.51
CA GLU A 242 -25.96 0.96 -39.02
C GLU A 242 -26.32 1.93 -37.87
N GLY A 243 -25.85 3.17 -37.97
CA GLY A 243 -26.05 4.20 -36.96
C GLY A 243 -25.23 4.04 -35.68
N ALA A 244 -24.21 3.18 -35.66
CA ALA A 244 -23.23 3.14 -34.58
C ALA A 244 -22.37 4.39 -34.58
N LEU A 245 -21.93 4.80 -33.39
CA LEU A 245 -20.92 5.85 -33.23
C LEU A 245 -19.58 5.23 -32.88
N GLU A 246 -18.50 5.95 -33.10
CA GLU A 246 -17.14 5.51 -32.76
C GLU A 246 -16.44 6.48 -31.83
N PHE A 247 -15.54 5.93 -31.01
CA PHE A 247 -14.56 6.65 -30.22
C PHE A 247 -13.21 5.93 -30.31
N THR A 248 -12.16 6.52 -29.73
CA THR A 248 -10.84 5.90 -29.69
C THR A 248 -10.28 5.96 -28.29
N MET A 249 -9.86 4.82 -27.75
CA MET A 249 -9.16 4.73 -26.49
C MET A 249 -7.64 4.71 -26.76
N LEU A 250 -6.92 5.59 -26.10
CA LEU A 250 -5.46 5.67 -26.16
C LEU A 250 -4.89 5.17 -24.84
N LEU A 251 -4.07 4.12 -24.92
CA LEU A 251 -3.39 3.48 -23.78
C LEU A 251 -1.89 3.53 -24.01
N SER A 252 -1.10 3.23 -22.97
CA SER A 252 0.36 3.28 -22.99
C SER A 252 0.86 4.61 -23.57
N ASN A 253 0.29 5.72 -23.08
CA ASN A 253 0.57 7.05 -23.58
C ASN A 253 0.35 7.20 -25.11
N GLY A 254 -0.65 6.51 -25.65
CA GLY A 254 -0.99 6.54 -27.07
C GLY A 254 -0.25 5.55 -27.98
N LEU A 255 0.64 4.73 -27.41
CA LEU A 255 1.32 3.64 -28.16
C LEU A 255 0.34 2.50 -28.49
N VAL A 256 -0.68 2.30 -27.67
CA VAL A 256 -1.77 1.35 -27.90
C VAL A 256 -3.03 2.11 -28.22
N ARG A 257 -3.56 1.88 -29.41
CA ARG A 257 -4.80 2.52 -29.89
C ARG A 257 -5.89 1.48 -30.04
N ARG A 258 -7.03 1.69 -29.37
CA ARG A 258 -8.19 0.80 -29.43
C ARG A 258 -9.42 1.58 -29.92
N PRO A 259 -9.89 1.31 -31.14
CA PRO A 259 -11.16 1.86 -31.60
C PRO A 259 -12.32 1.19 -30.88
N GLY A 260 -13.34 1.97 -30.50
CA GLY A 260 -14.54 1.50 -29.87
C GLY A 260 -15.78 1.91 -30.66
N LEU A 261 -16.81 1.07 -30.63
CA LEU A 261 -18.16 1.34 -31.13
C LEU A 261 -19.10 1.62 -29.96
N ILE A 262 -19.95 2.62 -30.10
CA ILE A 262 -21.08 2.86 -29.24
C ILE A 262 -22.32 2.30 -29.97
N LEU A 263 -23.00 1.36 -29.34
CA LEU A 263 -24.02 0.51 -29.97
C LEU A 263 -25.41 0.81 -29.42
N LYS A 264 -26.39 0.70 -30.29
CA LYS A 264 -27.82 0.85 -29.95
C LYS A 264 -28.45 -0.48 -29.56
N ASN A 265 -29.41 -0.41 -28.66
CA ASN A 265 -30.33 -1.50 -28.38
C ASN A 265 -31.49 -1.54 -29.39
N GLU A 266 -32.44 -2.46 -29.18
CA GLU A 266 -33.62 -2.63 -30.04
C GLU A 266 -34.56 -1.41 -30.03
N GLU A 267 -34.50 -0.58 -28.99
CA GLU A 267 -35.27 0.68 -28.88
C GLU A 267 -34.58 1.84 -29.60
N GLY A 268 -33.42 1.63 -30.18
CA GLY A 268 -32.62 2.67 -30.87
C GLY A 268 -31.81 3.57 -29.93
N LYS A 269 -31.71 3.28 -28.63
CA LYS A 269 -30.93 4.00 -27.64
C LYS A 269 -29.55 3.39 -27.50
N PHE A 270 -28.54 4.22 -27.30
CA PHE A 270 -27.18 3.75 -27.00
C PHE A 270 -27.10 3.25 -25.56
N ASP A 271 -26.68 1.99 -25.36
CA ASP A 271 -26.64 1.33 -24.05
C ASP A 271 -25.37 0.55 -23.76
N ARG A 272 -24.52 0.31 -24.75
CA ARG A 272 -23.27 -0.45 -24.59
C ARG A 272 -22.18 0.01 -25.53
N VAL A 273 -20.95 -0.37 -25.21
CA VAL A 273 -19.77 -0.11 -26.08
C VAL A 273 -19.02 -1.41 -26.34
N ALA A 274 -18.45 -1.53 -27.53
CA ALA A 274 -17.60 -2.65 -27.92
C ALA A 274 -16.21 -2.12 -28.31
N ILE A 275 -15.16 -2.61 -27.66
CA ILE A 275 -13.78 -2.17 -27.87
C ILE A 275 -13.05 -3.23 -28.72
N TYR A 276 -12.37 -2.78 -29.75
CA TYR A 276 -11.72 -3.65 -30.73
C TYR A 276 -10.21 -3.40 -30.80
N LYS A 277 -9.49 -4.44 -31.21
CA LYS A 277 -8.04 -4.32 -31.47
C LYS A 277 -7.74 -3.38 -32.64
N ASN A 278 -8.58 -3.41 -33.64
CA ASN A 278 -8.58 -2.49 -34.78
C ASN A 278 -9.95 -2.55 -35.50
N LYS A 279 -10.24 -1.62 -36.41
CA LYS A 279 -11.52 -1.54 -37.12
C LYS A 279 -11.82 -2.71 -38.09
N LYS A 280 -10.86 -3.58 -38.34
CA LYS A 280 -11.02 -4.77 -39.20
C LYS A 280 -11.18 -6.07 -38.42
N ALA A 281 -11.05 -6.00 -37.09
CA ALA A 281 -11.22 -7.18 -36.24
C ALA A 281 -12.70 -7.65 -36.31
N GLU A 282 -12.89 -8.94 -36.38
CA GLU A 282 -14.22 -9.57 -36.44
C GLU A 282 -14.88 -9.51 -35.07
N GLU A 283 -14.13 -9.75 -34.00
CA GLU A 283 -14.62 -9.79 -32.63
C GLU A 283 -14.05 -8.64 -31.80
N PRO A 284 -14.83 -8.11 -30.87
CA PRO A 284 -14.33 -7.12 -29.90
C PRO A 284 -13.40 -7.78 -28.88
N ILE A 285 -12.50 -7.00 -28.30
CA ILE A 285 -11.73 -7.39 -27.10
C ILE A 285 -12.70 -7.55 -25.92
N VAL A 286 -13.64 -6.61 -25.80
CA VAL A 286 -14.64 -6.57 -24.73
C VAL A 286 -15.88 -5.81 -25.20
N VAL A 287 -17.04 -6.25 -24.68
CA VAL A 287 -18.30 -5.49 -24.74
C VAL A 287 -18.64 -5.06 -23.31
N LEU A 288 -18.89 -3.78 -23.13
CA LEU A 288 -19.19 -3.16 -21.85
C LEU A 288 -20.63 -2.63 -21.88
N GLU A 289 -21.44 -3.05 -20.93
CA GLU A 289 -22.74 -2.47 -20.64
C GLU A 289 -22.61 -1.35 -19.61
N LYS A 290 -23.54 -0.41 -19.62
CA LYS A 290 -23.53 0.71 -18.68
C LYS A 290 -23.59 0.18 -17.25
N ASP A 291 -22.68 0.67 -16.43
CA ASP A 291 -22.56 0.40 -14.98
C ASP A 291 -22.25 -1.06 -14.59
N VAL A 292 -21.81 -1.88 -15.55
CA VAL A 292 -21.32 -3.23 -15.29
C VAL A 292 -19.79 -3.23 -15.15
N PHE A 293 -19.29 -3.80 -14.06
CA PHE A 293 -17.84 -4.00 -13.86
C PHE A 293 -17.41 -5.25 -14.65
N VAL A 294 -16.45 -5.10 -15.56
CA VAL A 294 -15.90 -6.20 -16.36
C VAL A 294 -14.42 -6.35 -16.04
N GLN A 295 -14.06 -7.54 -15.59
CA GLN A 295 -12.68 -7.92 -15.23
C GLN A 295 -12.05 -8.83 -16.29
N ASP A 296 -10.77 -9.16 -16.10
CA ASP A 296 -10.00 -10.12 -16.90
C ASP A 296 -9.93 -9.78 -18.40
N ILE A 297 -9.91 -8.49 -18.71
CA ILE A 297 -9.75 -8.00 -20.06
C ILE A 297 -8.27 -8.06 -20.45
N VAL A 298 -7.91 -9.03 -21.29
CA VAL A 298 -6.54 -9.19 -21.77
C VAL A 298 -6.29 -8.30 -22.99
N ASP A 299 -5.29 -7.45 -22.88
CA ASP A 299 -4.90 -6.54 -23.96
C ASP A 299 -3.38 -6.29 -23.97
N ASP A 300 -2.92 -5.57 -25.01
CA ASP A 300 -1.53 -5.14 -25.13
C ASP A 300 -1.27 -3.88 -24.28
N ALA A 301 -0.06 -3.77 -23.74
CA ALA A 301 0.51 -2.54 -23.18
C ALA A 301 2.00 -2.44 -23.51
N TYR A 302 2.62 -1.31 -23.15
CA TYR A 302 4.08 -1.14 -23.28
C TYR A 302 4.71 -0.88 -21.91
N ARG A 303 5.69 -1.72 -21.56
CA ARG A 303 6.51 -1.57 -20.36
C ARG A 303 7.98 -1.43 -20.80
N HIS A 304 8.60 -0.30 -20.46
CA HIS A 304 9.99 -0.03 -20.87
C HIS A 304 10.24 -0.31 -22.37
N ASP A 305 9.41 0.26 -23.24
CA ASP A 305 9.45 0.10 -24.71
C ASP A 305 9.22 -1.33 -25.24
N LYS A 306 8.93 -2.28 -24.37
CA LYS A 306 8.54 -3.65 -24.75
C LYS A 306 7.03 -3.80 -24.68
N LYS A 307 6.50 -4.42 -25.74
CA LYS A 307 5.09 -4.80 -25.77
C LYS A 307 4.87 -6.01 -24.86
N VAL A 308 3.93 -5.91 -23.95
CA VAL A 308 3.54 -6.94 -23.00
C VAL A 308 2.03 -7.21 -23.07
N LEU A 309 1.60 -8.38 -22.62
CA LEU A 309 0.19 -8.67 -22.38
C LEU A 309 -0.16 -8.33 -20.93
N VAL A 310 -1.27 -7.63 -20.77
CA VAL A 310 -1.76 -7.20 -19.45
C VAL A 310 -3.21 -7.59 -19.29
N ASN A 311 -3.66 -7.73 -18.04
CA ASN A 311 -5.07 -7.74 -17.74
C ASN A 311 -5.51 -6.38 -17.19
N ARG A 312 -6.77 -6.03 -17.44
CA ARG A 312 -7.44 -4.80 -16.99
C ARG A 312 -8.87 -5.10 -16.57
N SER A 313 -9.42 -4.21 -15.80
CA SER A 313 -10.87 -4.12 -15.56
C SER A 313 -11.39 -2.82 -16.18
N MET A 314 -12.65 -2.81 -16.59
CA MET A 314 -13.31 -1.61 -17.14
C MET A 314 -14.75 -1.51 -16.66
N ARG A 315 -15.24 -0.26 -16.60
CA ARG A 315 -16.65 0.02 -16.31
C ARG A 315 -17.10 1.27 -17.06
N VAL A 316 -18.24 1.17 -17.76
CA VAL A 316 -18.92 2.34 -18.33
C VAL A 316 -19.65 3.05 -17.19
N LEU A 317 -19.18 4.22 -16.79
CA LEU A 317 -19.77 5.03 -15.73
C LEU A 317 -20.95 5.85 -16.23
N GLU A 318 -20.82 6.38 -17.43
CA GLU A 318 -21.84 7.18 -18.10
C GLU A 318 -21.91 6.84 -19.59
N LEU A 319 -23.10 6.72 -20.09
CA LEU A 319 -23.41 6.65 -21.51
C LEU A 319 -24.75 7.33 -21.74
N ALA A 320 -24.76 8.40 -22.51
CA ALA A 320 -25.99 9.09 -22.90
C ALA A 320 -26.76 8.25 -23.93
N GLU A 321 -28.08 8.15 -23.78
CA GLU A 321 -28.96 7.40 -24.70
C GLU A 321 -28.90 7.92 -26.14
N ASP A 322 -28.58 9.18 -26.35
CA ASP A 322 -28.37 9.82 -27.64
C ASP A 322 -26.93 9.71 -28.18
N GLY A 323 -26.02 9.09 -27.42
CA GLY A 323 -24.63 8.93 -27.76
C GLY A 323 -23.78 10.21 -27.62
N SER A 324 -24.30 11.26 -26.99
CA SER A 324 -23.61 12.56 -26.87
C SER A 324 -22.52 12.60 -25.82
N SER A 325 -22.43 11.61 -24.92
CA SER A 325 -21.39 11.51 -23.91
C SER A 325 -21.10 10.07 -23.51
N LEU A 326 -19.84 9.80 -23.19
CA LEU A 326 -19.36 8.51 -22.70
C LEU A 326 -18.25 8.72 -21.67
N ARG A 327 -18.35 8.05 -20.53
CA ARG A 327 -17.26 7.94 -19.54
C ARG A 327 -16.96 6.48 -19.25
N ILE A 328 -15.72 6.06 -19.40
CA ILE A 328 -15.27 4.70 -19.10
C ILE A 328 -14.11 4.81 -18.11
N TRP A 329 -14.24 4.16 -16.96
CA TRP A 329 -13.11 3.86 -16.11
C TRP A 329 -12.35 2.66 -16.66
N ILE A 330 -11.02 2.76 -16.68
CA ILE A 330 -10.09 1.73 -17.12
C ILE A 330 -9.11 1.54 -15.95
N SER A 331 -9.04 0.34 -15.40
CA SER A 331 -8.16 0.07 -14.27
C SER A 331 -6.69 0.19 -14.63
N ALA A 332 -5.85 0.26 -13.62
CA ALA A 332 -4.44 -0.08 -13.74
C ALA A 332 -4.28 -1.39 -14.52
N SER A 333 -3.21 -1.51 -15.30
CA SER A 333 -2.92 -2.71 -16.08
C SER A 333 -1.78 -3.51 -15.44
N MET A 334 -1.94 -4.83 -15.39
CA MET A 334 -1.02 -5.75 -14.72
C MET A 334 -0.39 -6.70 -15.73
N ASP A 335 0.96 -6.80 -15.72
CA ASP A 335 1.70 -7.77 -16.52
C ASP A 335 1.66 -9.15 -15.85
N PHE A 336 0.69 -9.96 -16.20
CA PHE A 336 0.46 -11.29 -15.62
C PHE A 336 1.47 -12.37 -16.08
N ASN A 337 2.48 -12.00 -16.85
CA ASN A 337 3.61 -12.86 -17.21
C ASN A 337 4.89 -12.49 -16.47
N ASP A 338 4.89 -11.43 -15.69
CA ASP A 338 6.05 -11.03 -14.90
C ASP A 338 6.16 -11.88 -13.64
N ASP A 339 7.05 -12.86 -13.68
CA ASP A 339 7.33 -13.79 -12.59
C ASP A 339 8.51 -13.36 -11.69
N THR A 340 8.98 -12.12 -11.84
CA THR A 340 10.20 -11.64 -11.17
C THR A 340 10.11 -11.62 -9.66
N VAL A 341 8.90 -11.51 -9.11
CA VAL A 341 8.61 -11.46 -7.66
C VAL A 341 7.97 -12.77 -7.15
N TRP A 342 8.11 -13.86 -7.88
CA TRP A 342 7.58 -15.17 -7.53
C TRP A 342 8.71 -16.18 -7.30
N SER A 343 8.70 -16.84 -6.16
CA SER A 343 9.64 -17.90 -5.82
C SER A 343 8.90 -19.14 -5.29
N PRO A 344 8.91 -20.27 -6.03
CA PRO A 344 9.48 -20.42 -7.38
C PRO A 344 8.64 -19.71 -8.45
N LYS A 345 9.26 -19.29 -9.54
CA LYS A 345 8.64 -18.59 -10.67
C LYS A 345 7.41 -19.29 -11.26
N SER A 346 7.41 -20.63 -11.22
CA SER A 346 6.29 -21.45 -11.71
C SER A 346 4.97 -21.22 -10.99
N LEU A 347 5.00 -20.63 -9.79
CA LEU A 347 3.78 -20.32 -9.02
C LEU A 347 2.86 -19.36 -9.76
N LEU A 348 3.40 -18.33 -10.43
CA LEU A 348 2.59 -17.39 -11.19
C LEU A 348 1.72 -18.12 -12.22
N LYS A 349 2.34 -18.99 -13.02
CA LYS A 349 1.60 -19.78 -14.00
C LYS A 349 0.53 -20.66 -13.35
N THR A 350 0.86 -21.30 -12.23
CA THR A 350 -0.08 -22.12 -11.47
C THR A 350 -1.29 -21.32 -11.01
N VAL A 351 -1.05 -20.12 -10.49
CA VAL A 351 -2.13 -19.23 -10.04
C VAL A 351 -2.98 -18.74 -11.21
N VAL A 352 -2.36 -18.24 -12.27
CA VAL A 352 -3.09 -17.73 -13.45
C VAL A 352 -3.97 -18.82 -14.09
N GLU A 353 -3.47 -20.06 -14.19
CA GLU A 353 -4.21 -21.16 -14.83
C GLU A 353 -5.37 -21.71 -13.98
N ASN A 354 -5.32 -21.58 -12.64
CA ASN A 354 -6.27 -22.24 -11.74
C ASN A 354 -7.14 -21.26 -10.92
N VAL A 355 -6.68 -20.05 -10.73
CA VAL A 355 -7.35 -19.00 -9.94
C VAL A 355 -7.79 -17.84 -10.83
N GLY A 356 -6.98 -17.47 -11.79
CA GLY A 356 -7.19 -16.31 -12.66
C GLY A 356 -6.07 -15.28 -12.54
N TYR A 357 -6.23 -14.19 -13.28
CA TYR A 357 -5.23 -13.12 -13.32
C TYR A 357 -5.18 -12.34 -12.00
N PRO A 358 -3.99 -11.89 -11.55
CA PRO A 358 -3.88 -10.93 -10.47
C PRO A 358 -4.74 -9.68 -10.76
N GLN A 359 -5.58 -9.29 -9.80
CA GLN A 359 -6.56 -8.23 -10.00
C GLN A 359 -5.96 -6.86 -9.61
N PRO A 360 -6.00 -5.88 -10.52
CA PRO A 360 -5.56 -4.53 -10.21
C PRO A 360 -6.51 -3.87 -9.21
N VAL A 361 -5.93 -3.04 -8.32
CA VAL A 361 -6.69 -2.22 -7.38
C VAL A 361 -6.64 -0.75 -7.82
N CYS A 362 -7.76 -0.05 -7.66
CA CYS A 362 -7.85 1.38 -7.92
C CYS A 362 -7.51 2.14 -6.63
N LEU A 363 -6.60 3.08 -6.74
CA LEU A 363 -6.21 4.00 -5.66
C LEU A 363 -6.55 5.46 -5.99
N ALA A 364 -7.12 5.70 -7.17
CA ALA A 364 -7.48 7.02 -7.64
C ALA A 364 -9.00 7.26 -7.51
N GLY A 365 -9.42 8.50 -7.58
CA GLY A 365 -10.84 8.89 -7.52
C GLY A 365 -11.09 10.18 -6.77
N GLY A 366 -10.12 10.65 -6.02
CA GLY A 366 -10.24 11.89 -5.25
C GLY A 366 -11.48 11.85 -4.33
N SER A 367 -12.22 12.94 -4.26
CA SER A 367 -13.48 13.05 -3.50
C SER A 367 -14.74 12.75 -4.33
N ASP A 368 -14.61 12.14 -5.51
CA ASP A 368 -15.76 11.74 -6.32
C ASP A 368 -16.37 10.43 -5.78
N GLU A 369 -17.51 10.52 -5.11
CA GLU A 369 -18.21 9.36 -4.53
C GLU A 369 -18.51 8.26 -5.56
N THR A 370 -18.78 8.63 -6.82
CA THR A 370 -19.03 7.68 -7.89
C THR A 370 -17.77 6.87 -8.21
N LEU A 371 -16.63 7.52 -8.33
CA LEU A 371 -15.35 6.84 -8.56
C LEU A 371 -14.95 5.99 -7.36
N ILE A 372 -15.13 6.50 -6.13
CA ILE A 372 -14.85 5.74 -4.90
C ILE A 372 -15.67 4.45 -4.88
N ARG A 373 -16.99 4.51 -5.08
CA ARG A 373 -17.85 3.33 -4.97
C ARG A 373 -17.75 2.39 -6.16
N LYS A 374 -17.73 2.95 -7.38
CA LYS A 374 -17.84 2.16 -8.61
C LYS A 374 -16.49 1.69 -9.16
N CYS A 375 -15.41 2.35 -8.81
CA CYS A 375 -14.07 2.00 -9.29
C CYS A 375 -13.20 1.49 -8.15
N MET A 376 -12.89 2.33 -7.18
CA MET A 376 -12.02 1.95 -6.06
C MET A 376 -12.60 0.77 -5.29
N ARG A 377 -13.77 0.92 -4.67
CA ARG A 377 -14.39 -0.14 -3.87
C ARG A 377 -14.58 -1.44 -4.66
N ALA A 378 -15.09 -1.33 -5.88
CA ALA A 378 -15.33 -2.51 -6.73
C ALA A 378 -14.03 -3.25 -7.08
N SER A 379 -12.94 -2.54 -7.38
CA SER A 379 -11.66 -3.18 -7.67
C SER A 379 -11.07 -3.89 -6.43
N TRP A 380 -11.21 -3.30 -5.24
CA TRP A 380 -10.80 -3.94 -4.00
C TRP A 380 -11.65 -5.16 -3.64
N ASP A 381 -12.97 -5.16 -3.94
CA ASP A 381 -13.83 -6.35 -3.80
C ASP A 381 -13.33 -7.50 -4.67
N HIS A 382 -13.01 -7.23 -5.94
CA HIS A 382 -12.48 -8.24 -6.85
C HIS A 382 -11.09 -8.75 -6.43
N SER A 383 -10.22 -7.85 -5.97
CA SER A 383 -8.91 -8.22 -5.46
C SER A 383 -9.03 -9.09 -4.19
N ALA A 384 -9.95 -8.76 -3.28
CA ALA A 384 -10.23 -9.57 -2.09
C ALA A 384 -10.64 -11.01 -2.47
N MET A 385 -11.57 -11.16 -3.41
CA MET A 385 -12.05 -12.48 -3.84
C MET A 385 -10.96 -13.26 -4.56
N TRP A 386 -10.15 -12.62 -5.40
CA TRP A 386 -9.01 -13.26 -6.05
C TRP A 386 -7.97 -13.74 -5.03
N ASN A 387 -7.59 -12.91 -4.05
CA ASN A 387 -6.67 -13.28 -2.98
C ASN A 387 -7.21 -14.47 -2.15
N ALA A 388 -8.48 -14.41 -1.76
CA ALA A 388 -9.11 -15.51 -1.02
C ALA A 388 -9.13 -16.82 -1.84
N ALA A 389 -9.50 -16.75 -3.11
CA ALA A 389 -9.48 -17.91 -4.01
C ALA A 389 -8.07 -18.47 -4.17
N GLY A 390 -7.06 -17.60 -4.34
CA GLY A 390 -5.66 -18.01 -4.44
C GLY A 390 -5.16 -18.71 -3.18
N ILE A 391 -5.37 -18.14 -2.02
CA ILE A 391 -4.96 -18.72 -0.74
C ILE A 391 -5.66 -20.07 -0.50
N LYS A 392 -6.97 -20.17 -0.75
CA LYS A 392 -7.73 -21.42 -0.63
C LYS A 392 -7.23 -22.49 -1.61
N TYR A 393 -6.95 -22.12 -2.85
CA TYR A 393 -6.38 -23.03 -3.84
C TYR A 393 -5.02 -23.57 -3.38
N MET A 394 -4.15 -22.71 -2.87
CA MET A 394 -2.86 -23.12 -2.34
C MET A 394 -3.02 -24.07 -1.13
N ALA A 395 -3.92 -23.75 -0.23
CA ALA A 395 -4.21 -24.55 0.96
C ALA A 395 -4.72 -25.97 0.60
N ARG A 396 -5.63 -26.07 -0.35
CA ARG A 396 -6.32 -27.31 -0.72
C ARG A 396 -5.59 -28.15 -1.75
N GLU A 397 -5.20 -27.51 -2.85
CA GLU A 397 -4.74 -28.22 -4.04
C GLU A 397 -3.20 -28.29 -4.12
N GLN A 398 -2.51 -27.32 -3.53
CA GLN A 398 -1.06 -27.29 -3.56
C GLN A 398 -0.40 -27.86 -2.29
N GLY A 399 -1.21 -28.23 -1.27
CA GLY A 399 -0.77 -28.95 -0.09
C GLY A 399 0.17 -28.18 0.83
N TYR A 400 -0.05 -26.87 0.98
CA TYR A 400 0.68 -26.08 1.97
C TYR A 400 0.23 -26.42 3.39
N ASP A 401 1.17 -26.38 4.32
CA ASP A 401 0.95 -26.60 5.75
C ASP A 401 0.85 -25.26 6.51
N VAL A 402 1.57 -24.23 6.02
CA VAL A 402 1.63 -22.90 6.63
C VAL A 402 1.50 -21.83 5.54
N ILE A 403 0.63 -20.86 5.77
CA ILE A 403 0.44 -19.71 4.88
C ILE A 403 0.49 -18.43 5.69
N PHE A 404 1.36 -17.53 5.30
CA PHE A 404 1.38 -16.13 5.73
C PHE A 404 0.76 -15.31 4.61
N SER A 405 -0.32 -14.58 4.90
CA SER A 405 -0.97 -13.75 3.89
C SER A 405 -1.19 -12.33 4.38
N HIS A 406 -1.25 -11.41 3.45
CA HIS A 406 -1.49 -10.00 3.74
C HIS A 406 -2.51 -9.42 2.76
N PHE A 407 -3.41 -8.58 3.27
CA PHE A 407 -4.39 -7.84 2.49
C PHE A 407 -4.48 -6.39 2.96
N HIS A 408 -4.24 -5.45 2.07
CA HIS A 408 -3.98 -4.05 2.37
C HIS A 408 -5.22 -3.14 2.30
N ASN A 409 -6.43 -3.70 2.35
CA ASN A 409 -7.65 -2.95 2.02
C ASN A 409 -8.04 -1.87 3.03
N VAL A 410 -7.96 -2.15 4.33
CA VAL A 410 -8.39 -1.18 5.37
C VAL A 410 -7.43 -0.02 5.42
N ASP A 411 -6.12 -0.31 5.45
CA ASP A 411 -5.10 0.72 5.49
C ASP A 411 -5.18 1.66 4.29
N MET A 412 -5.09 1.13 3.07
CA MET A 412 -5.06 1.95 1.85
C MET A 412 -6.33 2.75 1.64
N GLN A 413 -7.50 2.12 1.75
CA GLN A 413 -8.77 2.83 1.60
C GLN A 413 -9.02 3.78 2.76
N GLY A 414 -8.62 3.41 3.97
CA GLY A 414 -8.71 4.25 5.17
C GLY A 414 -7.90 5.52 5.03
N HIS A 415 -6.64 5.44 4.63
CA HIS A 415 -5.80 6.61 4.39
C HIS A 415 -6.40 7.56 3.36
N MET A 416 -6.96 7.03 2.27
CA MET A 416 -7.66 7.83 1.27
C MET A 416 -8.86 8.57 1.86
N LEU A 417 -9.61 7.92 2.74
CA LEU A 417 -10.82 8.49 3.35
C LEU A 417 -10.52 9.44 4.50
N VAL A 418 -9.49 9.16 5.30
CA VAL A 418 -9.07 10.02 6.45
C VAL A 418 -8.79 11.46 6.02
N GLN A 419 -8.25 11.67 4.82
CA GLN A 419 -7.99 13.02 4.32
C GLN A 419 -9.25 13.89 4.23
N TYR A 420 -10.42 13.26 4.05
CA TYR A 420 -11.71 13.96 3.99
C TYR A 420 -12.35 14.21 5.35
N LEU A 421 -11.71 13.79 6.43
CA LEU A 421 -12.11 14.17 7.79
C LEU A 421 -11.74 15.61 8.13
N LYS A 422 -10.87 16.22 7.33
CA LYS A 422 -10.38 17.59 7.51
C LYS A 422 -11.49 18.63 7.31
N LYS A 423 -11.32 19.79 7.94
CA LYS A 423 -12.18 20.95 7.72
C LYS A 423 -12.15 21.38 6.25
N GLY A 424 -13.32 21.56 5.66
CA GLY A 424 -13.45 21.93 4.24
C GLY A 424 -13.45 20.76 3.26
N SER A 425 -13.55 19.52 3.75
CA SER A 425 -13.75 18.35 2.89
C SER A 425 -14.96 18.50 1.96
N LYS A 426 -14.84 17.92 0.76
CA LYS A 426 -15.93 17.85 -0.22
C LYS A 426 -16.91 16.70 0.06
N LEU A 427 -16.52 15.73 0.89
CA LEU A 427 -17.39 14.63 1.30
C LEU A 427 -18.13 15.01 2.58
N GLU A 428 -19.45 14.86 2.53
CA GLU A 428 -20.30 15.09 3.72
C GLU A 428 -20.02 14.00 4.78
N PRO A 429 -19.98 14.35 6.09
CA PRO A 429 -19.66 13.41 7.14
C PRO A 429 -20.51 12.12 7.16
N PRO A 430 -21.83 12.11 6.86
CA PRO A 430 -22.59 10.87 6.78
C PRO A 430 -22.14 9.94 5.64
N VAL A 431 -21.81 10.50 4.47
CA VAL A 431 -21.29 9.75 3.32
C VAL A 431 -19.93 9.15 3.67
N LEU A 432 -19.06 9.94 4.27
CA LEU A 432 -17.74 9.50 4.67
C LEU A 432 -17.81 8.32 5.67
N ARG A 433 -18.68 8.40 6.67
CA ARG A 433 -18.91 7.30 7.62
C ARG A 433 -19.41 6.04 6.92
N GLN A 434 -20.32 6.18 5.98
CA GLN A 434 -20.83 5.05 5.21
C GLN A 434 -19.70 4.41 4.37
N LEU A 435 -18.83 5.20 3.76
CA LEU A 435 -17.68 4.69 3.02
C LEU A 435 -16.71 3.90 3.92
N PHE A 436 -16.50 4.33 5.16
CA PHE A 436 -15.74 3.56 6.14
C PHE A 436 -16.45 2.25 6.53
N ASP A 437 -17.75 2.28 6.82
CA ASP A 437 -18.52 1.07 7.10
C ASP A 437 -18.40 0.06 5.94
N GLU A 438 -18.41 0.52 4.69
CA GLU A 438 -18.26 -0.33 3.49
C GLU A 438 -16.88 -1.01 3.39
N VAL A 439 -15.79 -0.36 3.85
CA VAL A 439 -14.46 -0.99 3.94
C VAL A 439 -14.48 -2.17 4.92
N TYR A 440 -15.13 -2.01 6.05
CA TYR A 440 -15.24 -3.07 7.06
C TYR A 440 -16.19 -4.20 6.63
N ILE A 441 -17.26 -3.90 5.92
CA ILE A 441 -18.12 -4.93 5.27
C ILE A 441 -17.30 -5.74 4.25
N GLN A 442 -16.47 -5.09 3.45
CA GLN A 442 -15.57 -5.77 2.51
C GLN A 442 -14.60 -6.69 3.26
N THR A 443 -14.02 -6.21 4.36
CA THR A 443 -13.13 -7.00 5.22
C THR A 443 -13.85 -8.20 5.82
N ASP A 444 -15.08 -8.02 6.29
CA ASP A 444 -15.91 -9.12 6.81
C ASP A 444 -16.20 -10.19 5.75
N ASN A 445 -16.51 -9.77 4.53
CA ASN A 445 -16.69 -10.69 3.41
C ASN A 445 -15.40 -11.48 3.11
N TYR A 446 -14.25 -10.80 3.14
CA TYR A 446 -12.95 -11.44 2.96
C TYR A 446 -12.66 -12.47 4.07
N ILE A 447 -12.89 -12.12 5.34
CA ILE A 447 -12.76 -13.05 6.48
C ILE A 447 -13.71 -14.26 6.28
N GLY A 448 -14.91 -14.01 5.81
CA GLY A 448 -15.93 -15.02 5.54
C GLY A 448 -15.47 -16.13 4.60
N GLU A 449 -14.65 -15.80 3.61
CA GLU A 449 -14.10 -16.75 2.65
C GLU A 449 -13.21 -17.84 3.27
N PHE A 450 -12.69 -17.62 4.47
CA PHE A 450 -11.78 -18.54 5.13
C PHE A 450 -12.44 -19.41 6.22
N LEU A 451 -13.70 -19.15 6.57
CA LEU A 451 -14.39 -19.89 7.64
C LEU A 451 -14.45 -21.41 7.37
N GLU A 452 -14.59 -21.80 6.12
CA GLU A 452 -14.61 -23.22 5.72
C GLU A 452 -13.27 -23.93 5.95
N LEU A 453 -12.14 -23.22 5.90
CA LEU A 453 -10.84 -23.82 6.18
C LEU A 453 -10.70 -24.31 7.63
N ILE A 454 -11.44 -23.70 8.56
CA ILE A 454 -11.48 -24.18 9.96
C ILE A 454 -12.07 -25.59 10.01
N ASP A 455 -13.12 -25.87 9.24
CA ASP A 455 -13.74 -27.19 9.13
C ASP A 455 -12.80 -28.21 8.46
N GLU A 456 -11.87 -27.73 7.65
CA GLU A 456 -10.83 -28.52 6.98
C GLU A 456 -9.57 -28.71 7.83
N GLY A 457 -9.62 -28.30 9.10
CA GLY A 457 -8.54 -28.51 10.07
C GLY A 457 -7.45 -27.45 10.06
N TRP A 458 -7.71 -26.25 9.49
CA TRP A 458 -6.81 -25.10 9.57
C TRP A 458 -7.07 -24.31 10.86
N THR A 459 -5.98 -23.91 11.50
CA THR A 459 -6.01 -22.88 12.53
C THR A 459 -5.71 -21.54 11.87
N ILE A 460 -6.56 -20.56 12.09
CA ILE A 460 -6.45 -19.23 11.48
C ILE A 460 -6.15 -18.19 12.56
N LEU A 461 -5.08 -17.43 12.37
CA LEU A 461 -4.75 -16.24 13.17
C LEU A 461 -5.02 -15.01 12.32
N ILE A 462 -5.99 -14.19 12.70
CA ILE A 462 -6.24 -12.88 12.08
C ILE A 462 -5.45 -11.83 12.82
N VAL A 463 -4.57 -11.12 12.11
CA VAL A 463 -3.66 -10.14 12.69
C VAL A 463 -3.64 -8.85 11.86
N SER A 464 -3.41 -7.73 12.53
CA SER A 464 -3.13 -6.45 11.89
C SER A 464 -1.84 -5.86 12.43
N ASP A 465 -1.15 -5.09 11.64
CA ASP A 465 0.12 -4.45 12.00
C ASP A 465 -0.07 -3.20 12.87
N HIS A 466 -1.12 -2.44 12.65
CA HIS A 466 -1.54 -1.29 13.46
C HIS A 466 -3.06 -1.10 13.36
N GLY A 467 -3.61 -0.25 14.19
CA GLY A 467 -4.95 0.28 14.01
C GLY A 467 -4.91 1.56 13.18
N GLN A 468 -6.07 2.05 12.78
CA GLN A 468 -6.19 3.23 11.96
C GLN A 468 -7.11 4.27 12.57
N THR A 469 -6.83 5.55 12.29
CA THR A 469 -7.73 6.63 12.64
C THR A 469 -9.08 6.44 11.96
N THR A 470 -10.13 6.57 12.72
CA THR A 470 -11.51 6.41 12.28
C THR A 470 -12.23 7.73 12.23
N PRO A 471 -13.39 7.84 11.54
CA PRO A 471 -14.18 9.06 11.49
C PRO A 471 -14.59 9.62 12.84
N GLU A 472 -14.51 8.85 13.90
CA GLU A 472 -14.92 9.23 15.23
C GLU A 472 -13.79 9.78 16.07
N HIS A 473 -12.55 9.42 15.78
CA HIS A 473 -11.34 9.80 16.50
C HIS A 473 -10.50 10.85 15.77
N ALA A 474 -10.76 11.06 14.47
CA ALA A 474 -10.03 12.05 13.71
C ALA A 474 -10.27 13.47 14.24
N SER A 475 -9.19 14.16 14.53
CA SER A 475 -9.24 15.59 14.79
C SER A 475 -9.78 16.32 13.55
N LYS A 476 -10.83 17.13 13.74
CA LYS A 476 -11.37 17.99 12.67
C LYS A 476 -10.39 19.10 12.25
N GLU A 477 -9.34 19.29 13.01
CA GLU A 477 -8.31 20.30 12.82
C GLU A 477 -6.95 19.63 12.59
N HIS A 478 -6.82 18.89 11.53
CA HIS A 478 -5.50 18.45 11.06
C HIS A 478 -4.72 19.69 10.64
N LEU A 479 -3.73 20.01 11.40
CA LEU A 479 -2.76 21.02 11.01
C LEU A 479 -1.85 20.40 9.94
N PRO A 480 -1.44 21.15 8.91
CA PRO A 480 -0.53 20.65 7.90
C PRO A 480 0.79 20.21 8.54
N ALA A 481 1.41 19.20 7.97
CA ALA A 481 2.74 18.77 8.40
C ALA A 481 3.70 19.97 8.38
N VAL A 482 4.22 20.34 9.54
CA VAL A 482 5.12 21.46 9.70
C VAL A 482 6.54 20.95 9.49
N PHE A 483 7.37 21.70 8.76
CA PHE A 483 8.80 21.42 8.59
C PHE A 483 9.15 20.21 7.72
N ARG A 484 8.48 19.98 6.62
CA ARG A 484 8.92 19.02 5.63
C ARG A 484 9.94 19.62 4.67
N LEU A 485 11.00 18.88 4.41
CA LEU A 485 12.06 19.21 3.47
C LEU A 485 12.27 18.04 2.51
N MET A 486 12.18 18.34 1.22
CA MET A 486 12.54 17.39 0.18
C MET A 486 13.97 17.70 -0.28
N THR A 487 14.92 16.85 0.06
CA THR A 487 16.32 16.94 -0.41
C THR A 487 16.77 15.59 -0.93
N GLY A 488 17.18 15.55 -2.19
CA GLY A 488 17.67 14.32 -2.82
C GLY A 488 16.62 13.18 -2.80
N GLY A 489 15.33 13.52 -2.73
CA GLY A 489 14.24 12.57 -2.60
C GLY A 489 13.90 12.14 -1.18
N ILE A 490 14.48 12.80 -0.17
CA ILE A 490 14.19 12.53 1.24
C ILE A 490 13.09 13.48 1.70
N ASN A 491 11.93 12.94 2.02
CA ASN A 491 10.94 13.66 2.80
C ASN A 491 11.30 13.55 4.27
N ALA A 492 11.75 14.63 4.84
CA ALA A 492 12.29 14.65 6.18
C ALA A 492 11.86 15.90 6.94
N PHE A 493 11.91 15.82 8.26
CA PHE A 493 11.72 16.98 9.11
C PHE A 493 12.80 18.04 8.80
N ASP A 494 12.39 19.29 8.62
CA ASP A 494 13.29 20.35 8.16
C ASP A 494 14.22 20.85 9.27
N MET A 495 15.33 20.17 9.46
CA MET A 495 16.38 20.54 10.42
C MET A 495 17.13 21.82 10.06
N ARG A 496 16.89 22.42 8.88
CA ARG A 496 17.50 23.72 8.49
C ARG A 496 17.04 24.85 9.41
N LYS A 497 15.77 24.84 9.82
CA LYS A 497 15.22 25.85 10.74
C LYS A 497 15.91 25.85 12.09
N LEU A 498 16.47 24.72 12.48
CA LEU A 498 17.25 24.58 13.70
C LEU A 498 18.76 24.76 13.47
N GLY A 499 19.19 24.93 12.21
CA GLY A 499 20.57 25.17 11.84
C GLY A 499 21.47 23.93 11.82
N TYR A 500 20.90 22.71 11.86
CA TYR A 500 21.65 21.45 11.86
C TYR A 500 21.90 20.90 10.47
N THR A 501 20.97 21.10 9.54
CA THR A 501 21.12 20.71 8.13
C THR A 501 21.32 21.94 7.28
N VAL A 502 22.32 21.91 6.41
CA VAL A 502 22.67 22.99 5.47
C VAL A 502 22.55 22.47 4.05
N LEU A 503 21.89 23.24 3.19
CA LEU A 503 21.82 22.93 1.75
C LEU A 503 22.97 23.58 0.99
N LYS A 504 23.35 22.94 -0.13
CA LYS A 504 24.22 23.57 -1.12
C LYS A 504 23.51 24.76 -1.77
N LYS A 505 24.29 25.66 -2.33
CA LYS A 505 23.78 26.85 -3.03
C LYS A 505 24.16 26.80 -4.49
N ASP A 506 23.27 27.33 -5.35
CA ASP A 506 23.57 27.57 -6.74
C ASP A 506 24.51 28.78 -6.94
N GLU A 507 24.85 29.09 -8.19
CA GLU A 507 25.72 30.23 -8.57
C GLU A 507 25.10 31.58 -8.15
N ASN A 508 23.79 31.65 -7.93
CA ASN A 508 23.07 32.86 -7.51
C ASN A 508 22.91 32.94 -5.98
N GLY A 509 23.37 31.95 -5.23
CA GLY A 509 23.27 31.89 -3.78
C GLY A 509 21.95 31.32 -3.27
N ASN A 510 21.09 30.75 -4.12
CA ASN A 510 19.86 30.09 -3.72
C ASN A 510 20.12 28.66 -3.29
N ASP A 511 19.36 28.17 -2.33
CA ASP A 511 19.43 26.77 -1.89
C ASP A 511 19.00 25.84 -3.05
N ILE A 512 19.79 24.81 -3.28
CA ILE A 512 19.43 23.68 -4.15
C ILE A 512 19.07 22.47 -3.29
N PRO A 513 18.28 21.50 -3.78
CA PRO A 513 17.82 20.35 -3.01
C PRO A 513 18.93 19.29 -2.80
N GLU A 514 20.10 19.73 -2.34
CA GLU A 514 21.25 18.88 -2.00
C GLU A 514 21.83 19.31 -0.65
N ILE A 515 22.12 18.33 0.20
CA ILE A 515 22.73 18.58 1.51
C ILE A 515 24.23 18.94 1.33
N ASP A 516 24.67 20.01 1.99
CA ASP A 516 26.07 20.36 2.16
C ASP A 516 26.62 19.60 3.38
N TRP A 517 27.17 18.42 3.13
CA TRP A 517 27.67 17.52 4.16
C TRP A 517 28.83 18.10 4.97
N ASP A 518 29.62 19.01 4.40
CA ASP A 518 30.73 19.65 5.10
C ASP A 518 30.26 20.65 6.16
N LYS A 519 28.99 21.03 6.14
CA LYS A 519 28.41 21.99 7.09
C LYS A 519 27.24 21.40 7.92
N THR A 520 26.75 20.25 7.54
CA THR A 520 25.61 19.59 8.19
C THR A 520 26.08 18.79 9.39
N THR A 521 25.61 19.14 10.59
CA THR A 521 25.95 18.44 11.84
C THR A 521 24.97 17.33 12.18
N ALA A 522 23.70 17.48 11.77
CA ALA A 522 22.68 16.44 11.90
C ALA A 522 21.67 16.54 10.74
N PHE A 523 21.09 15.42 10.40
CA PHE A 523 20.10 15.29 9.32
C PHE A 523 19.02 14.28 9.69
N THR A 524 17.86 14.36 9.04
CA THR A 524 16.76 13.41 9.23
C THR A 524 16.65 12.49 8.03
N SER A 525 16.25 11.26 8.28
CA SER A 525 15.71 10.34 7.27
C SER A 525 14.19 10.48 7.18
N SER A 526 13.59 9.68 6.33
CA SER A 526 12.14 9.47 6.37
C SER A 526 11.72 9.13 7.80
N TYR A 527 10.56 9.64 8.22
CA TYR A 527 10.08 9.55 9.58
C TYR A 527 10.95 10.31 10.62
N CYS A 528 10.82 9.96 11.85
CA CYS A 528 11.29 10.73 12.99
C CYS A 528 12.70 10.34 13.47
N HIS A 529 13.60 9.99 12.55
CA HIS A 529 14.98 9.61 12.88
C HIS A 529 15.95 10.74 12.56
N ILE A 530 16.70 11.21 13.55
CA ILE A 530 17.78 12.18 13.39
C ILE A 530 19.12 11.46 13.52
N PHE A 531 19.96 11.61 12.52
CA PHE A 531 21.31 11.09 12.49
C PHE A 531 22.30 12.24 12.70
N ILE A 532 23.26 12.05 13.60
CA ILE A 532 24.38 12.97 13.74
C ILE A 532 25.42 12.62 12.68
N ASN A 533 25.90 13.64 11.97
CA ASN A 533 26.93 13.49 10.94
C ASN A 533 28.31 13.23 11.59
N LEU A 534 28.46 12.02 12.15
CA LEU A 534 29.52 11.63 13.08
C LEU A 534 30.77 11.18 12.32
N LYS A 535 31.96 11.72 12.70
CA LYS A 535 33.24 11.26 12.19
C LYS A 535 33.47 9.78 12.47
N GLY A 536 33.92 9.07 11.46
CA GLY A 536 34.24 7.65 11.55
C GLY A 536 33.01 6.71 11.41
N ARG A 537 31.78 7.25 11.42
CA ARG A 537 30.55 6.51 11.13
C ARG A 537 29.94 6.95 9.82
N GLU A 538 29.73 8.24 9.64
CA GLU A 538 29.12 8.78 8.43
C GLU A 538 30.18 9.02 7.34
N PRO A 539 29.84 8.81 6.05
CA PRO A 539 30.78 9.00 4.93
C PRO A 539 31.44 10.38 4.90
N HIS A 540 30.68 11.40 5.30
CA HIS A 540 31.13 12.80 5.34
C HIS A 540 31.05 13.38 6.76
N GLY A 541 31.29 12.55 7.76
CA GLY A 541 31.15 12.93 9.15
C GLY A 541 32.06 14.11 9.57
N ILE A 542 31.45 15.12 10.21
CA ILE A 542 32.14 16.32 10.69
C ILE A 542 32.10 16.47 12.22
N VAL A 543 31.13 15.83 12.88
CA VAL A 543 30.96 15.90 14.34
C VAL A 543 31.93 14.94 15.03
N ASP A 544 32.71 15.45 16.02
CA ASP A 544 33.61 14.61 16.80
C ASP A 544 32.78 13.67 17.72
N PRO A 545 33.13 12.39 17.87
CA PRO A 545 32.47 11.49 18.79
C PRO A 545 32.39 12.00 20.25
N ALA A 546 33.36 12.81 20.68
CA ALA A 546 33.34 13.40 22.00
C ALA A 546 32.21 14.43 22.21
N ASP A 547 31.80 15.11 21.13
CA ASP A 547 30.79 16.16 21.18
C ASP A 547 29.36 15.62 20.95
N LYS A 548 29.24 14.33 20.63
CA LYS A 548 27.95 13.68 20.25
C LYS A 548 26.86 13.88 21.32
N TYR A 549 27.19 13.61 22.58
CA TYR A 549 26.22 13.66 23.67
C TYR A 549 25.69 15.08 23.90
N GLU A 550 26.57 16.08 23.87
CA GLU A 550 26.19 17.48 24.03
C GLU A 550 25.34 17.96 22.86
N LEU A 551 25.64 17.52 21.64
CA LEU A 551 24.87 17.83 20.46
C LEU A 551 23.46 17.17 20.51
N GLU A 552 23.35 15.92 20.96
CA GLU A 552 22.08 15.26 21.19
C GLU A 552 21.19 16.04 22.18
N GLU A 553 21.75 16.45 23.34
CA GLU A 553 21.05 17.28 24.33
C GLU A 553 20.53 18.57 23.73
N LYS A 554 21.39 19.24 22.94
CA LYS A 554 21.02 20.50 22.29
C LYS A 554 19.88 20.29 21.29
N ILE A 555 19.99 19.28 20.42
CA ILE A 555 18.94 18.97 19.43
C ILE A 555 17.60 18.66 20.12
N MET A 556 17.61 17.81 21.16
CA MET A 556 16.39 17.46 21.89
C MET A 556 15.75 18.68 22.57
N THR A 557 16.58 19.57 23.12
CA THR A 557 16.10 20.83 23.72
C THR A 557 15.46 21.74 22.67
N ASP A 558 16.09 21.88 21.51
CA ASP A 558 15.58 22.70 20.41
C ASP A 558 14.28 22.11 19.86
N LEU A 559 14.18 20.77 19.69
CA LEU A 559 12.95 20.08 19.30
C LEU A 559 11.79 20.36 20.26
N TYR A 560 12.03 20.23 21.57
CA TYR A 560 11.01 20.53 22.59
C TYR A 560 10.63 22.00 22.66
N SER A 561 11.45 22.90 22.14
CA SER A 561 11.20 24.33 22.09
C SER A 561 10.35 24.77 20.91
N LEU A 562 10.19 23.91 19.89
CA LEU A 562 9.40 24.21 18.72
C LEU A 562 7.92 24.42 19.08
N ARG A 563 7.36 25.50 18.53
CA ARG A 563 5.96 25.87 18.68
C ARG A 563 5.38 26.19 17.32
N ASP A 564 4.13 25.83 17.18
CA ASP A 564 3.30 26.29 16.08
C ASP A 564 3.11 27.81 16.19
N GLU A 565 3.34 28.53 15.12
CA GLU A 565 3.32 30.00 15.11
C GLU A 565 1.89 30.56 15.26
N GLU A 566 0.86 29.82 14.85
CA GLU A 566 -0.52 30.26 14.90
C GLU A 566 -1.17 29.90 16.24
N THR A 567 -0.92 28.70 16.74
CA THR A 567 -1.60 28.16 17.93
C THR A 567 -0.76 28.24 19.20
N GLY A 568 0.56 28.37 19.10
CA GLY A 568 1.50 28.31 20.21
C GLY A 568 1.68 26.89 20.80
N HIS A 569 1.04 25.88 20.23
CA HIS A 569 1.13 24.52 20.70
C HIS A 569 2.52 23.92 20.43
N ARG A 570 2.89 22.94 21.24
CA ARG A 570 4.13 22.18 21.07
C ARG A 570 4.00 21.28 19.83
N ILE A 571 5.02 21.30 18.97
CA ILE A 571 5.05 20.49 17.74
C ILE A 571 5.63 19.10 18.00
N VAL A 572 6.66 18.99 18.84
CA VAL A 572 7.30 17.71 19.17
C VAL A 572 6.76 17.20 20.50
N ALA A 573 6.14 16.02 20.49
CA ALA A 573 5.58 15.39 21.67
C ALA A 573 6.65 14.67 22.51
N LEU A 574 7.54 13.93 21.84
CA LEU A 574 8.55 13.09 22.48
C LEU A 574 9.85 13.11 21.66
N ALA A 575 10.98 13.15 22.32
CA ALA A 575 12.29 12.91 21.72
C ALA A 575 13.11 12.03 22.66
N LEU A 576 13.69 10.97 22.13
CA LEU A 576 14.46 9.96 22.86
C LEU A 576 15.82 9.76 22.19
N ARG A 577 16.86 9.53 23.00
CA ARG A 577 18.08 8.97 22.44
C ARG A 577 17.86 7.55 21.96
N ASN A 578 18.61 7.14 20.98
CA ASN A 578 18.60 5.79 20.42
C ASN A 578 18.51 4.68 21.50
N ARG A 579 19.37 4.76 22.53
CA ARG A 579 19.39 3.76 23.60
C ARG A 579 18.12 3.74 24.45
N ASP A 580 17.49 4.91 24.64
CA ASP A 580 16.32 5.07 25.50
C ASP A 580 15.02 4.66 24.76
N ALA A 581 15.06 4.73 23.42
CA ALA A 581 13.96 4.26 22.55
C ALA A 581 13.69 2.75 22.64
N ALA A 582 14.60 2.00 23.28
CA ALA A 582 14.36 0.58 23.61
C ALA A 582 13.06 0.35 24.41
N LEU A 583 12.61 1.36 25.18
CA LEU A 583 11.37 1.29 25.96
C LEU A 583 10.12 1.17 25.09
N ILE A 584 10.18 1.61 23.84
CA ILE A 584 9.10 1.55 22.85
C ILE A 584 9.38 0.57 21.72
N GLY A 585 10.42 -0.25 21.85
CA GLY A 585 10.80 -1.27 20.85
C GLY A 585 11.64 -0.74 19.69
N GLU A 586 12.09 0.52 19.76
CA GLU A 586 12.93 1.17 18.77
C GLU A 586 14.39 1.36 19.23
N GLY A 587 15.18 1.99 18.38
CA GLY A 587 16.62 2.17 18.58
C GLY A 587 17.44 1.08 17.91
N GLY A 588 18.69 0.95 18.33
CA GLY A 588 19.64 0.04 17.68
C GLY A 588 20.39 0.71 16.52
N PRO A 589 21.25 -0.05 15.82
CA PRO A 589 22.19 0.52 14.85
C PRO A 589 21.55 1.09 13.57
N GLU A 590 20.33 0.66 13.24
CA GLU A 590 19.62 1.12 12.03
C GLU A 590 18.71 2.33 12.29
N SER A 591 18.50 2.69 13.54
CA SER A 591 17.74 3.88 13.95
C SER A 591 18.65 5.11 14.08
N GLY A 592 18.05 6.30 13.99
CA GLY A 592 18.73 7.56 14.24
C GLY A 592 19.36 7.64 15.65
N ASP A 593 20.27 8.57 15.85
CA ASP A 593 20.83 8.88 17.17
C ASP A 593 19.77 9.42 18.12
N ILE A 594 18.80 10.14 17.56
CA ILE A 594 17.61 10.64 18.24
C ILE A 594 16.39 10.16 17.43
N ILE A 595 15.39 9.66 18.14
CA ILE A 595 14.09 9.31 17.61
C ILE A 595 13.10 10.28 18.25
N PHE A 596 12.28 10.94 17.44
CA PHE A 596 11.32 11.90 17.94
C PHE A 596 9.96 11.67 17.29
N TYR A 597 8.93 12.18 17.91
CA TYR A 597 7.54 12.09 17.45
C TYR A 597 6.88 13.46 17.51
N ILE A 598 6.16 13.79 16.45
CA ILE A 598 5.37 15.00 16.34
C ILE A 598 4.11 14.85 17.19
N ALA A 599 3.60 15.95 17.74
CA ALA A 599 2.36 15.96 18.49
C ALA A 599 1.15 15.70 17.59
N GLU A 600 0.11 15.15 18.15
CA GLU A 600 -1.17 14.93 17.47
C GLU A 600 -1.67 16.19 16.77
N GLY A 601 -2.24 16.02 15.59
CA GLY A 601 -2.78 17.11 14.77
C GLY A 601 -1.81 17.76 13.79
N TYR A 602 -0.51 17.43 13.83
CA TYR A 602 0.49 18.02 12.95
C TYR A 602 0.88 17.17 11.75
N THR A 603 0.39 15.98 11.67
CA THR A 603 0.70 15.06 10.57
C THR A 603 -0.52 14.24 10.17
N ALA A 604 -0.48 13.75 8.95
CA ALA A 604 -1.48 12.86 8.37
C ALA A 604 -0.88 11.55 7.88
N ASP A 605 0.33 11.19 8.32
CA ASP A 605 1.03 9.99 7.87
C ASP A 605 1.42 9.09 9.04
N HIS A 606 1.75 7.82 8.73
CA HIS A 606 2.25 6.85 9.69
C HIS A 606 3.52 7.35 10.38
N ALA A 607 3.65 7.03 11.66
CA ALA A 607 4.87 7.15 12.45
C ALA A 607 5.50 8.55 12.57
N ASP A 608 4.93 9.58 12.00
CA ASP A 608 5.39 10.94 12.24
C ASP A 608 5.04 11.38 13.67
N SER A 609 3.91 10.93 14.18
CA SER A 609 3.46 11.20 15.53
C SER A 609 3.48 9.94 16.39
N LEU A 610 3.59 10.14 17.70
CA LEU A 610 3.52 9.02 18.64
C LEU A 610 2.11 8.43 18.59
N SER A 611 1.99 7.26 18.00
CA SER A 611 0.75 6.53 17.94
C SER A 611 0.40 6.03 19.33
N THR A 612 -0.72 6.48 19.85
CA THR A 612 -1.19 6.16 21.19
C THR A 612 -2.40 5.23 21.17
N ILE A 613 -2.82 4.82 22.34
CA ILE A 613 -4.02 4.01 22.51
C ILE A 613 -5.28 4.75 21.99
N ASP A 614 -5.35 6.04 22.16
CA ASP A 614 -6.51 6.83 21.73
C ASP A 614 -6.51 7.13 20.24
N GLY A 615 -5.35 7.11 19.60
CA GLY A 615 -5.18 7.17 18.15
C GLY A 615 -5.85 8.39 17.52
N ALA A 616 -5.45 9.58 17.92
CA ALA A 616 -5.91 10.81 17.28
C ALA A 616 -5.12 11.15 15.99
N CYS A 617 -4.11 10.36 15.68
CA CYS A 617 -3.29 10.40 14.47
C CYS A 617 -3.78 9.36 13.46
N ASP A 618 -3.11 9.24 12.33
CA ASP A 618 -3.50 8.32 11.27
C ASP A 618 -3.53 6.87 11.69
N THR A 619 -2.58 6.45 12.52
CA THR A 619 -2.46 5.07 13.00
C THR A 619 -2.54 5.01 14.52
N SER A 620 -2.86 3.83 15.02
CA SER A 620 -2.98 3.53 16.45
C SER A 620 -2.14 2.31 16.81
N VAL A 621 -1.61 2.27 18.03
CA VAL A 621 -0.98 1.06 18.56
C VAL A 621 -1.97 -0.07 18.85
N ARG A 622 -3.28 0.19 18.78
CA ARG A 622 -4.31 -0.83 18.90
C ARG A 622 -4.53 -1.50 17.55
N SER A 623 -3.98 -2.67 17.38
CA SER A 623 -4.20 -3.53 16.21
C SER A 623 -5.09 -4.71 16.57
N THR A 624 -5.52 -5.48 15.59
CA THR A 624 -6.44 -6.60 15.79
C THR A 624 -5.72 -7.94 15.96
N PHE A 625 -6.19 -8.75 16.91
CA PHE A 625 -5.80 -10.16 17.06
C PHE A 625 -6.99 -11.04 17.39
N MET A 626 -7.22 -12.06 16.55
CA MET A 626 -8.22 -13.10 16.77
C MET A 626 -7.66 -14.44 16.28
N ALA A 627 -8.09 -15.54 16.86
CA ALA A 627 -7.66 -16.88 16.46
C ALA A 627 -8.81 -17.87 16.52
N ALA A 628 -8.89 -18.81 15.56
CA ALA A 628 -9.91 -19.86 15.56
C ALA A 628 -9.38 -21.14 14.90
N GLY A 629 -9.92 -22.28 15.28
CA GLY A 629 -9.60 -23.59 14.70
C GLY A 629 -8.87 -24.51 15.67
N PRO A 630 -8.35 -25.66 15.21
CA PRO A 630 -7.76 -26.67 16.06
C PRO A 630 -6.66 -26.14 16.97
N GLY A 631 -6.74 -26.43 18.26
CA GLY A 631 -5.82 -25.95 19.29
C GLY A 631 -6.15 -24.60 19.89
N ILE A 632 -7.25 -23.97 19.44
CA ILE A 632 -7.75 -22.69 19.96
C ILE A 632 -9.08 -22.93 20.69
N LYS A 633 -9.24 -22.35 21.88
CA LYS A 633 -10.51 -22.37 22.62
C LYS A 633 -11.63 -21.70 21.83
N GLU A 634 -12.80 -22.31 21.85
CA GLU A 634 -13.98 -21.73 21.19
C GLU A 634 -14.70 -20.72 22.09
N ASN A 635 -15.23 -19.65 21.48
CA ASN A 635 -16.02 -18.61 22.15
C ASN A 635 -15.36 -18.10 23.44
N TYR A 636 -14.06 -17.84 23.39
CA TYR A 636 -13.25 -17.49 24.55
C TYR A 636 -12.62 -16.09 24.42
N LEU A 637 -12.73 -15.32 25.47
CA LEU A 637 -12.08 -14.00 25.57
C LEU A 637 -11.10 -14.00 26.75
N THR A 638 -9.89 -13.47 26.51
CA THR A 638 -8.87 -13.33 27.54
C THR A 638 -8.69 -11.88 27.98
N ASP A 639 -8.38 -11.67 29.26
CA ASP A 639 -7.95 -10.36 29.79
C ASP A 639 -6.44 -10.11 29.60
N ARG A 640 -5.71 -11.08 29.06
CA ARG A 640 -4.28 -10.92 28.79
C ARG A 640 -4.08 -9.92 27.67
N ILE A 641 -3.26 -8.88 27.90
CA ILE A 641 -2.78 -7.99 26.87
C ILE A 641 -1.91 -8.81 25.90
N VAL A 642 -2.31 -8.86 24.64
CA VAL A 642 -1.56 -9.48 23.54
C VAL A 642 -0.68 -8.41 22.90
N LYS A 643 0.55 -8.76 22.55
CA LYS A 643 1.49 -7.90 21.83
C LYS A 643 1.84 -8.49 20.48
N HIS A 644 2.26 -7.67 19.53
CA HIS A 644 2.72 -8.14 18.21
C HIS A 644 3.76 -9.25 18.29
N VAL A 645 4.74 -9.10 19.16
CA VAL A 645 5.80 -10.09 19.37
C VAL A 645 5.28 -11.46 19.86
N ASP A 646 4.04 -11.50 20.38
CA ASP A 646 3.43 -12.74 20.91
C ASP A 646 2.80 -13.62 19.81
N VAL A 647 2.55 -13.08 18.62
CA VAL A 647 1.91 -13.80 17.50
C VAL A 647 2.80 -14.95 17.01
N THR A 648 4.05 -14.63 16.70
CA THR A 648 5.04 -15.60 16.20
C THR A 648 5.24 -16.80 17.13
N PRO A 649 5.50 -16.64 18.45
CA PRO A 649 5.64 -17.77 19.34
C PRO A 649 4.32 -18.53 19.54
N THR A 650 3.15 -17.88 19.44
CA THR A 650 1.85 -18.56 19.47
C THR A 650 1.68 -19.47 18.25
N ALA A 651 1.99 -18.98 17.05
CA ALA A 651 1.95 -19.76 15.83
C ALA A 651 2.97 -20.91 15.85
N ALA A 652 4.17 -20.69 16.39
CA ALA A 652 5.19 -21.73 16.54
C ALA A 652 4.72 -22.89 17.45
N ILE A 653 4.07 -22.60 18.58
CA ILE A 653 3.47 -23.61 19.46
C ILE A 653 2.37 -24.40 18.74
N LEU A 654 1.46 -23.71 18.04
CA LEU A 654 0.38 -24.34 17.28
C LEU A 654 0.93 -25.31 16.22
N LEU A 655 2.03 -24.94 15.56
CA LEU A 655 2.70 -25.76 14.54
C LEU A 655 3.59 -26.85 15.14
N GLY A 656 3.97 -26.74 16.42
CA GLY A 656 4.91 -27.65 17.07
C GLY A 656 6.35 -27.49 16.57
N VAL A 657 6.73 -26.27 16.17
CA VAL A 657 8.08 -25.90 15.74
C VAL A 657 8.79 -25.06 16.79
N ARG A 658 10.12 -24.94 16.70
CA ARG A 658 10.87 -24.02 17.54
C ARG A 658 10.48 -22.55 17.26
N MET A 659 10.72 -21.68 18.19
CA MET A 659 10.60 -20.25 17.97
C MET A 659 11.79 -19.70 17.16
N PRO A 660 11.61 -18.62 16.41
CA PRO A 660 12.74 -17.91 15.81
C PRO A 660 13.78 -17.47 16.85
N ALA A 661 15.05 -17.42 16.46
CA ALA A 661 16.16 -17.23 17.39
C ALA A 661 16.11 -15.91 18.18
N GLN A 662 15.60 -14.84 17.57
CA GLN A 662 15.51 -13.51 18.20
C GLN A 662 14.09 -13.17 18.69
N CYS A 663 13.19 -14.13 18.77
CA CYS A 663 11.83 -13.92 19.26
C CYS A 663 11.83 -13.42 20.71
N GLU A 664 11.19 -12.28 20.95
CA GLU A 664 11.07 -11.61 22.25
C GLU A 664 9.71 -11.89 22.94
N GLY A 665 8.73 -12.37 22.16
CA GLY A 665 7.36 -12.58 22.62
C GLY A 665 7.18 -13.86 23.43
N ALA A 666 5.99 -14.00 23.99
CA ALA A 666 5.54 -15.19 24.69
C ALA A 666 4.22 -15.70 24.11
N PRO A 667 4.04 -17.02 23.93
CA PRO A 667 2.79 -17.58 23.41
C PRO A 667 1.58 -17.12 24.23
N VAL A 668 0.48 -16.87 23.55
CA VAL A 668 -0.80 -16.51 24.18
C VAL A 668 -1.48 -17.79 24.71
N TYR A 669 -0.88 -18.41 25.73
CA TYR A 669 -1.35 -19.70 26.28
C TYR A 669 -2.83 -19.68 26.69
N GLN A 670 -3.36 -18.52 27.08
CA GLN A 670 -4.73 -18.39 27.56
C GLN A 670 -5.77 -18.80 26.54
N ILE A 671 -5.46 -18.60 25.23
CA ILE A 671 -6.39 -18.95 24.14
C ILE A 671 -6.19 -20.37 23.60
N LEU A 672 -5.11 -21.04 24.01
CA LEU A 672 -4.81 -22.39 23.55
C LEU A 672 -5.64 -23.42 24.33
N GLU A 673 -6.03 -24.51 23.65
CA GLU A 673 -6.57 -25.69 24.28
C GLU A 673 -5.49 -26.37 25.14
N ASP A 674 -5.91 -27.13 26.16
CA ASP A 674 -5.02 -27.87 27.11
C ASP A 674 -4.25 -29.00 26.41
#